data_b6e36ab69a61a9767b9d5527e3eb8f1c
#
_entry.id   b6e36ab69a61a9767b9d5527e3eb8f1c
#
_cell.length_a   1.000
_cell.length_b   1.000
_cell.length_c   1.000
_cell.angle_alpha   90.00
_cell.angle_beta   90.00
_cell.angle_gamma   90.00
#
_symmetry.space_group_name_H-M   'P 1'
#
loop_
_entity.id
_entity.type
_entity.pdbx_description
1 polymer ?
#
loop_
_entity_poly.entity_id
_entity_poly.type
_entity_poly.pdbx_seq_one_letter_code
_entity_poly.pdbx_strand_id
1 'polypeptide(L)'
;MKLHHTVKAAILWMILGFFFAPQVINAQIVKEFPTDSAKFIEALSEFLEKRVSEDNEENFQKFREYWESGKFSPSKRDTIVYMANTLLHNNANREPHFTTMLNFLIKTNNTEFDDAHFQTWIKGFNHLAQENKRKLKKITGYFRFTLDFINSGSLYSSRSRTWYAKARNYEFIYDTTIKVIYADTRLKCKQREDSIRIYETEGVYYPFQRKWEGNGGRVTWERAGYSPENIYAELSHYTIDMSKAEYQADSVQFINKLYFDRPIMGTLDEKLLHVIKPSQAIHPVFNSYQKVFEIPNIYNNIDYIGGFQMKGAQFIGNSGQGKDATLKVHRKGKVFMTASAETFILQKEKALSRSASITIHLKQDSIYHTGLQFTYNGETQNIELTSNDNILSKSVYYDTYHQVSMKFDRLLWNTNEDKIYLTRSRNSSRGQATFTSMNYYTLEKWLQVEMRDRKHPLIAIRNYHNKIDSRQFNAGEYAKYMGLPTHQVRQRLMYLAQDGFIFYNMESDTVTINDKLFDYIQARIGKIDYDVIRIKSGVESPDHNAILDLSNMDLNIKGVQRVFVSDSQNVVIYPDNRGITMKKNRQFDFGGVVVGGLFTFFGDSLSFNYENFSIAMNTIDSLHLRYKTEKRNSYGQQMLANVQNTINDLTGTLLIDNPDNKSGKENYPRYPVFKGEQESYVYYNDLFNGPYKKENFYFKLYPFTMDSLDNYNPDNMKFKGNFRSAGIFPPFEETLVLRDDNSLGFEKTTSEQGLPLYDGKGRYFQHIDMSNQGLRGQGKLNYLTSSAVTDDVLFFPDSTSIHAKDFNIAQKTTGVEYPDVASKGVNIKWYPHENDMHIRQADAAFSMYGGKSSLDGYLNLKPTGLKGKGKLDMKKAVLTSQHLQFESQAFDADTANFELRTLTREDVAFRSDTLDAHVSY
;
A
#
# COMPACT_ATOMS: atom_id res chain seq x y z
N MET A 1 -20.10 59.77 -8.02
CA MET A 1 -19.70 61.14 -7.67
C MET A 1 -19.29 61.84 -8.93
N LYS A 2 -20.15 62.83 -9.31
CA LYS A 2 -19.92 64.03 -10.17
C LYS A 2 -19.35 63.79 -11.58
N LEU A 3 -20.10 63.92 -12.68
CA LEU A 3 -20.88 65.07 -13.17
C LEU A 3 -20.04 66.10 -13.89
N HIS A 4 -20.54 66.35 -15.12
CA HIS A 4 -20.55 67.62 -15.82
C HIS A 4 -19.25 68.01 -16.62
N HIS A 5 -19.29 68.55 -17.76
CA HIS A 5 -20.16 69.49 -18.50
C HIS A 5 -19.68 69.52 -19.97
N THR A 6 -20.31 69.80 -20.96
CA THR A 6 -21.37 70.66 -21.57
C THR A 6 -20.97 70.83 -23.05
N VAL A 7 -21.82 70.55 -23.96
CA VAL A 7 -22.74 71.41 -24.69
C VAL A 7 -22.14 72.80 -25.10
N LYS A 8 -22.21 73.03 -26.38
CA LYS A 8 -22.30 74.29 -27.21
C LYS A 8 -21.14 74.50 -28.16
N ALA A 9 -21.45 74.37 -29.46
CA ALA A 9 -21.59 75.52 -30.33
C ALA A 9 -22.12 75.09 -31.71
N ALA A 10 -23.37 75.32 -31.86
CA ALA A 10 -24.02 75.45 -33.21
C ALA A 10 -23.93 76.89 -33.65
N ILE A 11 -24.11 77.06 -34.94
CA ILE A 11 -24.44 78.35 -35.67
C ILE A 11 -23.24 79.24 -35.97
N LEU A 12 -22.92 79.25 -37.24
CA LEU A 12 -22.73 80.38 -38.16
C LEU A 12 -21.83 79.92 -39.29
N TRP A 13 -22.38 79.73 -40.43
CA TRP A 13 -22.08 80.44 -41.66
C TRP A 13 -23.02 80.02 -42.78
N MET A 14 -24.16 80.71 -42.84
CA MET A 14 -24.92 80.80 -44.07
C MET A 14 -24.49 82.10 -44.77
N ILE A 15 -24.53 82.04 -46.09
CA ILE A 15 -24.45 83.24 -47.03
C ILE A 15 -23.04 83.54 -47.55
N LEU A 16 -22.88 83.10 -48.79
CA LEU A 16 -22.26 83.69 -50.03
C LEU A 16 -21.82 82.47 -50.87
N GLY A 17 -22.32 82.23 -51.98
CA GLY A 17 -23.00 82.98 -53.01
C GLY A 17 -22.78 82.29 -54.36
N PHE A 18 -23.82 82.07 -54.93
CA PHE A 18 -24.07 82.05 -56.39
C PHE A 18 -22.91 81.93 -57.37
N PHE A 19 -23.19 81.09 -58.43
CA PHE A 19 -22.54 80.86 -59.69
C PHE A 19 -21.38 79.86 -59.79
N PHE A 20 -21.78 78.60 -59.90
CA PHE A 20 -21.31 77.69 -61.01
C PHE A 20 -22.41 76.67 -61.28
N ALA A 21 -22.99 76.77 -62.46
CA ALA A 21 -23.91 75.79 -62.99
C ALA A 21 -23.13 74.49 -63.16
N PRO A 22 -23.62 73.33 -62.54
CA PRO A 22 -23.07 72.03 -62.97
C PRO A 22 -23.52 71.85 -64.43
N GLN A 23 -22.57 71.75 -65.36
CA GLN A 23 -22.86 70.99 -66.53
C GLN A 23 -23.37 69.62 -66.15
N VAL A 24 -24.61 69.39 -66.37
CA VAL A 24 -25.19 68.08 -66.38
C VAL A 24 -24.55 67.32 -67.50
N ILE A 25 -23.43 66.66 -67.26
CA ILE A 25 -23.03 65.53 -68.04
C ILE A 25 -24.15 64.55 -68.01
N ASN A 26 -24.96 64.47 -69.00
CA ASN A 26 -25.89 63.37 -69.22
C ASN A 26 -25.04 62.06 -69.30
N ALA A 27 -24.80 61.41 -68.20
CA ALA A 27 -24.33 60.06 -68.24
C ALA A 27 -25.42 59.25 -68.93
N GLN A 28 -25.24 58.93 -70.16
CA GLN A 28 -26.13 58.06 -70.92
C GLN A 28 -26.33 56.78 -70.14
N ILE A 29 -27.49 56.60 -69.51
CA ILE A 29 -27.79 55.38 -68.75
C ILE A 29 -27.91 54.30 -69.83
N VAL A 30 -26.87 53.47 -69.92
CA VAL A 30 -26.92 52.27 -70.80
C VAL A 30 -28.12 51.42 -70.30
N LYS A 31 -29.15 51.39 -71.15
CA LYS A 31 -30.38 50.64 -70.85
C LYS A 31 -30.26 49.15 -71.26
N GLU A 32 -29.48 48.87 -72.27
CA GLU A 32 -29.26 47.58 -72.91
C GLU A 32 -27.90 47.52 -73.64
N PHE A 33 -27.13 46.47 -73.49
CA PHE A 33 -25.94 46.21 -74.23
C PHE A 33 -26.33 45.64 -75.59
N PRO A 34 -25.73 46.13 -76.74
CA PRO A 34 -25.98 45.63 -78.08
C PRO A 34 -25.59 44.13 -78.22
N THR A 35 -26.30 43.40 -79.07
CA THR A 35 -26.02 42.02 -79.42
C THR A 35 -24.84 41.89 -80.41
N ASP A 36 -24.50 42.96 -81.14
CA ASP A 36 -23.35 42.99 -81.99
C ASP A 36 -22.04 42.93 -81.19
N SER A 37 -21.16 41.97 -81.54
CA SER A 37 -19.96 41.61 -80.77
C SER A 37 -18.98 42.81 -80.63
N ALA A 38 -18.79 43.60 -81.62
CA ALA A 38 -17.88 44.80 -81.66
C ALA A 38 -18.51 45.91 -80.75
N LYS A 39 -19.75 46.22 -80.99
CA LYS A 39 -20.47 47.24 -80.23
C LYS A 39 -20.68 46.90 -78.79
N PHE A 40 -20.80 45.61 -78.48
CA PHE A 40 -20.91 45.16 -77.11
C PHE A 40 -19.71 45.51 -76.25
N ILE A 41 -18.47 45.22 -76.77
CA ILE A 41 -17.28 45.45 -75.97
C ILE A 41 -17.03 46.94 -75.76
N GLU A 42 -17.34 47.77 -76.74
CA GLU A 42 -17.30 49.25 -76.70
C GLU A 42 -18.30 49.76 -75.62
N ALA A 43 -19.54 49.35 -75.71
CA ALA A 43 -20.59 49.73 -74.72
C ALA A 43 -20.25 49.24 -73.29
N LEU A 44 -19.67 48.04 -73.15
CA LEU A 44 -19.25 47.54 -71.84
C LEU A 44 -18.05 48.32 -71.33
N SER A 45 -17.09 48.66 -72.15
CA SER A 45 -15.96 49.56 -71.84
C SER A 45 -16.44 50.89 -71.29
N GLU A 46 -17.33 51.56 -72.02
CA GLU A 46 -17.88 52.89 -71.65
C GLU A 46 -18.66 52.76 -70.31
N PHE A 47 -19.39 51.63 -70.07
CA PHE A 47 -20.10 51.42 -68.88
C PHE A 47 -19.18 51.23 -67.65
N LEU A 48 -17.98 50.58 -67.80
CA LEU A 48 -17.07 50.30 -66.69
C LEU A 48 -16.03 51.43 -66.48
N GLU A 49 -15.72 52.23 -67.54
CA GLU A 49 -14.59 53.22 -67.51
C GLU A 49 -14.70 54.16 -66.28
N LYS A 50 -13.57 54.41 -65.66
CA LYS A 50 -13.31 55.36 -64.56
C LYS A 50 -14.15 55.15 -63.27
N ARG A 51 -14.75 53.96 -63.08
CA ARG A 51 -15.62 53.67 -61.92
C ARG A 51 -15.41 52.28 -61.29
N VAL A 52 -14.30 51.61 -61.57
CA VAL A 52 -13.87 50.35 -60.96
C VAL A 52 -12.45 50.52 -60.42
N SER A 53 -12.05 49.67 -59.51
CA SER A 53 -10.67 49.65 -58.94
C SER A 53 -9.67 49.25 -59.99
N GLU A 54 -8.38 49.61 -59.80
CA GLU A 54 -7.29 49.30 -60.74
C GLU A 54 -7.18 47.82 -61.08
N ASP A 55 -7.30 46.92 -60.07
CA ASP A 55 -7.31 45.50 -60.26
C ASP A 55 -8.47 44.99 -61.11
N ASN A 56 -9.61 45.63 -61.05
CA ASN A 56 -10.80 45.28 -61.81
C ASN A 56 -10.72 45.87 -63.22
N GLU A 57 -9.99 46.94 -63.47
CA GLU A 57 -9.67 47.45 -64.74
C GLU A 57 -8.71 46.50 -65.48
N GLU A 58 -7.66 46.03 -64.83
CA GLU A 58 -6.77 44.99 -65.43
C GLU A 58 -7.54 43.75 -65.86
N ASN A 59 -8.47 43.28 -65.01
CA ASN A 59 -9.36 42.16 -65.30
C ASN A 59 -10.26 42.47 -66.54
N PHE A 60 -10.78 43.68 -66.64
CA PHE A 60 -11.59 44.06 -67.81
C PHE A 60 -10.74 44.08 -69.10
N GLN A 61 -9.48 44.60 -69.12
CA GLN A 61 -8.57 44.58 -70.25
C GLN A 61 -8.31 43.12 -70.65
N LYS A 62 -8.10 42.23 -69.75
CA LYS A 62 -7.92 40.82 -70.02
C LYS A 62 -9.15 40.13 -70.58
N PHE A 63 -10.33 40.54 -70.16
CA PHE A 63 -11.62 40.06 -70.72
C PHE A 63 -11.75 40.59 -72.17
N ARG A 64 -11.43 41.81 -72.41
CA ARG A 64 -11.43 42.46 -73.77
C ARG A 64 -10.49 41.72 -74.73
N GLU A 65 -9.25 41.46 -74.34
CA GLU A 65 -8.32 40.62 -75.07
C GLU A 65 -8.91 39.24 -75.46
N TYR A 66 -9.55 38.57 -74.49
CA TYR A 66 -10.20 37.27 -74.74
C TYR A 66 -11.39 37.38 -75.68
N TRP A 67 -12.12 38.49 -75.63
CA TRP A 67 -13.23 38.76 -76.48
C TRP A 67 -12.77 39.01 -77.92
N GLU A 68 -11.83 39.86 -78.10
CA GLU A 68 -11.27 40.27 -79.43
C GLU A 68 -10.46 39.13 -80.05
N SER A 69 -9.71 38.35 -79.28
CA SER A 69 -8.92 37.23 -79.81
C SER A 69 -9.75 36.00 -80.19
N GLY A 70 -11.05 36.02 -79.98
CA GLY A 70 -11.90 34.88 -80.32
C GLY A 70 -11.84 33.69 -79.38
N LYS A 71 -11.31 33.88 -78.18
CA LYS A 71 -11.22 32.82 -77.17
C LYS A 71 -12.61 32.36 -76.69
N PHE A 72 -13.67 33.15 -76.77
CA PHE A 72 -15.04 32.77 -76.54
C PHE A 72 -15.71 32.31 -77.85
N SER A 73 -16.37 31.14 -77.82
CA SER A 73 -17.14 30.66 -78.96
C SER A 73 -18.34 31.61 -79.28
N PRO A 74 -18.84 31.66 -80.51
CA PRO A 74 -20.01 32.52 -80.85
C PRO A 74 -21.19 32.33 -79.92
N SER A 75 -21.58 31.11 -79.65
CA SER A 75 -22.67 30.79 -78.75
C SER A 75 -22.41 31.26 -77.26
N LYS A 76 -21.18 31.21 -76.78
CA LYS A 76 -20.77 31.74 -75.49
C LYS A 76 -20.80 33.26 -75.47
N ARG A 77 -20.43 33.91 -76.50
CA ARG A 77 -20.55 35.37 -76.62
C ARG A 77 -22.01 35.86 -76.50
N ASP A 78 -22.95 35.21 -77.20
CA ASP A 78 -24.37 35.54 -77.14
C ASP A 78 -24.87 35.40 -75.73
N THR A 79 -24.42 34.29 -75.03
CA THR A 79 -24.77 34.05 -73.64
C THR A 79 -24.19 35.11 -72.72
N ILE A 80 -22.96 35.54 -72.89
CA ILE A 80 -22.30 36.63 -72.14
C ILE A 80 -23.05 37.97 -72.30
N VAL A 81 -23.47 38.33 -73.52
CA VAL A 81 -24.28 39.53 -73.77
C VAL A 81 -25.62 39.39 -72.98
N TYR A 82 -26.24 38.24 -73.07
CA TYR A 82 -27.47 37.95 -72.29
C TYR A 82 -27.29 38.09 -70.80
N MET A 83 -26.16 37.56 -70.24
CA MET A 83 -25.84 37.70 -68.82
C MET A 83 -25.60 39.15 -68.41
N ALA A 84 -24.88 39.92 -69.23
CA ALA A 84 -24.64 41.31 -68.98
C ALA A 84 -25.96 42.16 -68.98
N ASN A 85 -26.82 41.96 -69.98
CA ASN A 85 -28.12 42.59 -70.03
C ASN A 85 -29.03 42.16 -68.86
N THR A 86 -28.99 40.90 -68.48
CA THR A 86 -29.72 40.42 -67.28
C THR A 86 -29.28 41.15 -66.05
N LEU A 87 -27.98 41.33 -65.81
CA LEU A 87 -27.46 42.12 -64.67
C LEU A 87 -27.90 43.60 -64.78
N LEU A 88 -27.82 44.21 -65.93
CA LEU A 88 -28.18 45.60 -66.18
C LEU A 88 -29.67 45.85 -65.88
N HIS A 89 -30.55 45.02 -66.40
CA HIS A 89 -32.03 45.11 -66.21
C HIS A 89 -32.41 44.87 -64.72
N ASN A 90 -31.50 44.25 -63.93
CA ASN A 90 -31.72 44.07 -62.50
C ASN A 90 -31.02 45.13 -61.62
N ASN A 91 -30.58 46.26 -62.24
CA ASN A 91 -29.91 47.36 -61.59
C ASN A 91 -28.62 46.91 -60.85
N ALA A 92 -27.87 46.03 -61.45
CA ALA A 92 -26.58 45.52 -60.88
C ALA A 92 -25.53 46.68 -60.95
N ASN A 93 -24.79 46.87 -59.87
CA ASN A 93 -23.68 47.82 -59.82
C ASN A 93 -22.49 47.30 -60.61
N ARG A 94 -21.67 48.19 -61.09
CA ARG A 94 -20.39 47.87 -61.72
C ARG A 94 -19.53 47.02 -60.83
N GLU A 95 -19.30 47.42 -59.57
CA GLU A 95 -18.76 46.66 -58.49
C GLU A 95 -19.86 46.38 -57.47
N PRO A 96 -20.01 45.17 -56.96
CA PRO A 96 -19.20 43.93 -57.24
C PRO A 96 -19.80 43.06 -58.39
N HIS A 97 -20.92 43.43 -59.01
CA HIS A 97 -21.69 42.43 -59.78
C HIS A 97 -21.03 42.17 -61.16
N PHE A 98 -20.77 43.19 -61.95
CA PHE A 98 -20.11 43.08 -63.30
C PHE A 98 -18.66 42.60 -63.12
N THR A 99 -17.91 43.20 -62.23
CA THR A 99 -16.50 42.75 -61.95
C THR A 99 -16.41 41.29 -61.56
N THR A 100 -17.35 40.78 -60.77
CA THR A 100 -17.43 39.34 -60.44
C THR A 100 -17.77 38.50 -61.64
N MET A 101 -18.70 38.98 -62.53
CA MET A 101 -19.02 38.27 -63.78
C MET A 101 -17.79 38.20 -64.71
N LEU A 102 -17.10 39.29 -64.93
CA LEU A 102 -15.89 39.30 -65.77
C LEU A 102 -14.80 38.38 -65.24
N ASN A 103 -14.51 38.43 -63.95
CA ASN A 103 -13.58 37.48 -63.28
C ASN A 103 -13.98 36.02 -63.48
N PHE A 104 -15.27 35.73 -63.42
CA PHE A 104 -15.79 34.39 -63.69
C PHE A 104 -15.50 33.98 -65.12
N LEU A 105 -15.82 34.83 -66.10
CA LEU A 105 -15.63 34.54 -67.53
C LEU A 105 -14.16 34.35 -67.91
N ILE A 106 -13.27 35.20 -67.41
CA ILE A 106 -11.84 35.04 -67.59
C ILE A 106 -11.29 33.77 -67.05
N LYS A 107 -11.67 33.45 -65.82
CA LYS A 107 -11.13 32.27 -65.10
C LYS A 107 -11.68 30.98 -65.70
N THR A 108 -12.98 30.94 -66.05
CA THR A 108 -13.59 29.75 -66.63
C THR A 108 -13.03 29.43 -68.01
N ASN A 109 -12.58 30.40 -68.74
CA ASN A 109 -11.97 30.19 -70.08
C ASN A 109 -10.52 29.65 -70.01
N ASN A 110 -9.87 29.74 -68.86
CA ASN A 110 -8.45 29.32 -68.67
C ASN A 110 -8.37 27.99 -67.85
N THR A 111 -9.45 27.31 -67.64
CA THR A 111 -9.52 26.10 -66.80
C THR A 111 -10.23 24.96 -67.53
N GLU A 112 -10.31 23.80 -66.90
CA GLU A 112 -11.05 22.63 -67.40
C GLU A 112 -12.61 22.85 -67.37
N PHE A 113 -13.08 24.09 -67.18
CA PHE A 113 -14.52 24.44 -67.22
C PHE A 113 -14.89 24.69 -68.69
N ASP A 114 -15.12 23.63 -69.38
CA ASP A 114 -15.41 23.65 -70.82
C ASP A 114 -16.81 24.20 -71.17
N ASP A 115 -17.11 24.25 -72.47
CA ASP A 115 -18.41 24.75 -72.93
C ASP A 115 -19.59 23.89 -72.48
N ALA A 116 -19.38 22.57 -72.22
CA ALA A 116 -20.42 21.71 -71.70
C ALA A 116 -20.78 22.09 -70.24
N HIS A 117 -19.77 22.29 -69.40
CA HIS A 117 -19.96 22.79 -68.06
C HIS A 117 -20.62 24.18 -68.02
N PHE A 118 -20.23 25.05 -68.95
CA PHE A 118 -20.84 26.39 -69.06
C PHE A 118 -22.34 26.29 -69.45
N GLN A 119 -22.69 25.42 -70.34
CA GLN A 119 -24.10 25.19 -70.75
C GLN A 119 -24.99 24.62 -69.68
N THR A 120 -24.45 23.81 -68.84
CA THR A 120 -25.20 23.30 -67.67
C THR A 120 -25.26 24.36 -66.56
N TRP A 121 -24.17 25.09 -66.31
CA TRP A 121 -24.05 26.18 -65.34
C TRP A 121 -25.01 27.34 -65.63
N ILE A 122 -25.19 27.74 -66.91
CA ILE A 122 -26.05 28.86 -67.32
C ILE A 122 -27.52 28.62 -67.00
N LYS A 123 -28.00 27.37 -66.96
CA LYS A 123 -29.37 27.05 -66.54
C LYS A 123 -29.66 27.53 -65.13
N GLY A 124 -28.68 27.38 -64.22
CA GLY A 124 -28.75 27.88 -62.84
C GLY A 124 -28.77 29.41 -62.77
N PHE A 125 -27.93 30.08 -63.58
CA PHE A 125 -27.97 31.52 -63.70
C PHE A 125 -29.30 32.05 -64.21
N ASN A 126 -29.87 31.43 -65.23
CA ASN A 126 -31.16 31.80 -65.83
C ASN A 126 -32.29 31.71 -64.80
N HIS A 127 -32.26 30.66 -63.98
CA HIS A 127 -33.24 30.54 -62.90
C HIS A 127 -33.10 31.65 -61.86
N LEU A 128 -31.88 31.91 -61.39
CA LEU A 128 -31.62 32.99 -60.41
C LEU A 128 -32.01 34.34 -60.96
N ALA A 129 -31.90 34.56 -62.28
CA ALA A 129 -32.32 35.78 -62.98
C ALA A 129 -33.84 35.97 -63.01
N GLN A 130 -34.62 34.91 -62.81
CA GLN A 130 -36.11 34.94 -62.72
C GLN A 130 -36.67 35.08 -61.29
N GLU A 131 -35.82 34.87 -60.26
CA GLU A 131 -36.26 35.00 -58.91
C GLU A 131 -36.71 36.42 -58.50
N ASN A 132 -37.67 36.55 -57.59
CA ASN A 132 -38.20 37.87 -57.19
C ASN A 132 -37.51 38.47 -55.97
N LYS A 133 -36.74 37.70 -55.16
CA LYS A 133 -36.14 38.14 -53.88
C LYS A 133 -34.61 37.93 -53.89
N ARG A 134 -33.85 38.99 -53.51
CA ARG A 134 -32.40 38.94 -53.33
C ARG A 134 -31.63 38.47 -54.57
N LYS A 135 -32.15 38.65 -55.77
CA LYS A 135 -31.70 38.17 -57.07
C LYS A 135 -30.18 38.42 -57.27
N LEU A 136 -29.78 39.71 -57.25
CA LEU A 136 -28.38 40.10 -57.47
C LEU A 136 -27.42 39.45 -56.44
N LYS A 137 -27.84 39.36 -55.17
CA LYS A 137 -27.00 38.70 -54.14
C LYS A 137 -26.81 37.22 -54.44
N LYS A 138 -27.84 36.53 -54.90
CA LYS A 138 -27.74 35.12 -55.29
C LYS A 138 -26.93 34.92 -56.53
N ILE A 139 -27.11 35.70 -57.59
CA ILE A 139 -26.31 35.66 -58.82
C ILE A 139 -24.83 35.89 -58.52
N THR A 140 -24.51 36.97 -57.77
CA THR A 140 -23.12 37.25 -57.35
C THR A 140 -22.53 36.16 -56.50
N GLY A 141 -23.36 35.59 -55.61
CA GLY A 141 -22.93 34.42 -54.79
C GLY A 141 -22.66 33.20 -55.63
N TYR A 142 -23.41 32.96 -56.71
CA TYR A 142 -23.22 31.84 -57.62
C TYR A 142 -21.91 32.02 -58.46
N PHE A 143 -21.65 33.20 -58.95
CA PHE A 143 -20.35 33.50 -59.59
C PHE A 143 -19.19 33.29 -58.66
N ARG A 144 -19.25 33.83 -57.45
CA ARG A 144 -18.17 33.70 -56.45
C ARG A 144 -17.94 32.23 -56.06
N PHE A 145 -19.02 31.49 -55.80
CA PHE A 145 -18.89 30.06 -55.52
C PHE A 145 -18.19 29.33 -56.67
N THR A 146 -18.63 29.56 -57.92
CA THR A 146 -17.99 28.89 -59.07
C THR A 146 -16.55 29.29 -59.27
N LEU A 147 -16.20 30.58 -59.06
CA LEU A 147 -14.81 31.07 -59.06
C LEU A 147 -13.96 30.39 -57.99
N ASP A 148 -14.44 30.36 -56.75
CA ASP A 148 -13.72 29.73 -55.65
C ASP A 148 -13.53 28.23 -55.89
N PHE A 149 -14.56 27.57 -56.44
CA PHE A 149 -14.52 26.16 -56.78
C PHE A 149 -13.49 25.88 -57.89
N ILE A 150 -13.53 26.62 -59.01
CA ILE A 150 -12.63 26.42 -60.14
C ILE A 150 -11.17 26.76 -59.78
N ASN A 151 -10.94 27.81 -59.01
CA ASN A 151 -9.58 28.24 -58.61
C ASN A 151 -8.93 27.31 -57.59
N SER A 152 -9.69 26.73 -56.67
CA SER A 152 -9.12 26.05 -55.51
C SER A 152 -9.85 24.75 -55.10
N GLY A 153 -10.97 24.40 -55.79
CA GLY A 153 -11.87 23.34 -55.37
C GLY A 153 -12.72 23.71 -54.14
N SER A 154 -12.80 24.99 -53.75
CA SER A 154 -13.51 25.43 -52.59
C SER A 154 -15.04 25.39 -52.79
N LEU A 155 -15.73 24.60 -51.93
CA LEU A 155 -17.18 24.57 -51.87
C LEU A 155 -17.74 25.67 -50.98
N TYR A 156 -17.08 25.96 -49.90
CA TYR A 156 -17.45 26.97 -48.92
C TYR A 156 -16.22 27.53 -48.24
N SER A 157 -16.12 28.83 -48.13
CA SER A 157 -15.05 29.51 -47.43
C SER A 157 -15.57 30.56 -46.47
N SER A 158 -14.90 30.64 -45.28
CA SER A 158 -15.11 31.67 -44.26
C SER A 158 -13.75 32.10 -43.68
N ARG A 159 -13.74 33.09 -42.79
CA ARG A 159 -12.50 33.52 -42.11
C ARG A 159 -11.79 32.43 -41.35
N SER A 160 -12.50 31.42 -40.89
CA SER A 160 -11.95 30.39 -39.98
C SER A 160 -11.82 29.00 -40.60
N ARG A 161 -12.53 28.73 -41.70
CA ARG A 161 -12.57 27.37 -42.32
C ARG A 161 -12.90 27.42 -43.77
N THR A 162 -12.40 26.40 -44.50
CA THR A 162 -12.72 26.21 -45.90
C THR A 162 -12.92 24.74 -46.20
N TRP A 163 -14.04 24.43 -46.88
CA TRP A 163 -14.30 23.10 -47.44
C TRP A 163 -13.89 23.04 -48.89
N TYR A 164 -13.22 22.00 -49.26
CA TYR A 164 -12.71 21.75 -50.60
C TYR A 164 -13.27 20.41 -51.11
N ALA A 165 -13.58 20.37 -52.41
CA ALA A 165 -13.77 19.12 -53.15
C ALA A 165 -12.71 19.05 -54.25
N LYS A 166 -11.92 17.97 -54.24
CA LYS A 166 -10.97 17.72 -55.34
C LYS A 166 -11.59 16.67 -56.24
N ALA A 167 -12.24 17.11 -57.32
CA ALA A 167 -12.90 16.25 -58.30
C ALA A 167 -12.47 16.60 -59.69
N ARG A 168 -12.38 15.60 -60.57
CA ARG A 168 -12.21 15.73 -62.01
C ARG A 168 -13.53 15.67 -62.72
N ASN A 169 -14.51 14.93 -62.23
CA ASN A 169 -15.81 14.76 -62.79
C ASN A 169 -16.89 15.42 -61.92
N TYR A 170 -17.40 16.54 -62.35
CA TYR A 170 -18.49 17.27 -61.72
C TYR A 170 -19.45 17.84 -62.76
N GLU A 171 -20.70 18.01 -62.36
CA GLU A 171 -21.75 18.55 -63.24
C GLU A 171 -22.61 19.56 -62.50
N PHE A 172 -22.84 20.75 -63.10
CA PHE A 172 -23.81 21.72 -62.60
C PHE A 172 -25.21 21.36 -63.10
N ILE A 173 -26.12 21.18 -62.16
CA ILE A 173 -27.52 20.81 -62.49
C ILE A 173 -28.43 21.81 -61.84
N TYR A 174 -29.47 22.14 -62.62
CA TYR A 174 -30.64 22.82 -62.15
C TYR A 174 -31.88 21.97 -62.52
N ASP A 175 -32.62 21.48 -61.47
CA ASP A 175 -33.92 20.88 -61.63
C ASP A 175 -34.97 21.66 -60.84
N THR A 176 -34.99 21.59 -59.52
CA THR A 176 -35.77 22.39 -58.60
C THR A 176 -34.89 23.34 -57.80
N THR A 177 -33.60 23.08 -57.75
CA THR A 177 -32.59 23.89 -57.07
C THR A 177 -31.25 23.77 -57.78
N ILE A 178 -30.36 24.77 -57.58
CA ILE A 178 -29.02 24.72 -58.09
C ILE A 178 -28.17 23.78 -57.23
N LYS A 179 -27.59 22.79 -57.86
CA LYS A 179 -26.72 21.79 -57.24
C LYS A 179 -25.55 21.42 -58.16
N VAL A 180 -24.48 20.91 -57.55
CA VAL A 180 -23.32 20.35 -58.27
C VAL A 180 -23.17 18.89 -57.85
N ILE A 181 -23.20 17.99 -58.82
CA ILE A 181 -22.99 16.57 -58.61
C ILE A 181 -21.48 16.25 -58.78
N TYR A 182 -20.95 15.42 -57.92
CA TYR A 182 -19.61 14.92 -57.95
C TYR A 182 -19.64 13.39 -57.97
N ALA A 183 -19.07 12.79 -59.01
CA ALA A 183 -19.10 11.32 -59.19
C ALA A 183 -17.95 10.60 -58.44
N ASP A 184 -16.82 11.25 -58.24
CA ASP A 184 -15.69 10.78 -57.46
C ASP A 184 -14.90 11.98 -56.98
N THR A 185 -14.83 12.10 -55.64
CA THR A 185 -14.15 13.25 -55.08
C THR A 185 -13.55 12.95 -53.71
N ARG A 186 -12.69 13.83 -53.32
CA ARG A 186 -12.12 13.90 -51.97
C ARG A 186 -12.56 15.21 -51.30
N LEU A 187 -13.33 15.12 -50.23
CA LEU A 187 -13.65 16.28 -49.42
C LEU A 187 -12.54 16.56 -48.38
N LYS A 188 -12.24 17.84 -48.20
CA LYS A 188 -11.31 18.32 -47.18
C LYS A 188 -11.84 19.58 -46.54
N CYS A 189 -11.97 19.58 -45.20
CA CYS A 189 -12.14 20.82 -44.44
C CYS A 189 -10.82 21.23 -43.80
N LYS A 190 -10.35 22.42 -44.05
CA LYS A 190 -9.15 23.02 -43.44
C LYS A 190 -9.56 24.12 -42.48
N GLN A 191 -8.96 24.11 -41.28
CA GLN A 191 -9.06 25.18 -40.30
C GLN A 191 -7.67 25.38 -39.66
N ARG A 192 -7.05 26.53 -39.89
CA ARG A 192 -5.64 26.76 -39.51
C ARG A 192 -4.74 25.68 -40.13
N GLU A 193 -3.94 24.99 -39.31
CA GLU A 193 -3.01 23.94 -39.75
C GLU A 193 -3.63 22.53 -39.73
N ASP A 194 -4.85 22.36 -39.23
CA ASP A 194 -5.50 21.05 -39.14
C ASP A 194 -6.56 20.85 -40.23
N SER A 195 -6.82 19.61 -40.60
CA SER A 195 -7.82 19.24 -41.62
C SER A 195 -8.47 17.88 -41.38
N ILE A 196 -9.76 17.80 -41.64
CA ILE A 196 -10.51 16.52 -41.77
C ILE A 196 -10.71 16.21 -43.24
N ARG A 197 -10.77 14.92 -43.58
CA ARG A 197 -10.85 14.44 -44.95
C ARG A 197 -11.82 13.28 -45.07
N ILE A 198 -12.54 13.24 -46.22
CA ILE A 198 -13.30 12.08 -46.64
C ILE A 198 -12.77 11.71 -48.02
N TYR A 199 -12.24 10.52 -48.15
CA TYR A 199 -11.66 10.00 -49.39
C TYR A 199 -12.73 9.21 -50.17
N GLU A 200 -12.59 9.16 -51.49
CA GLU A 200 -13.38 8.26 -52.36
C GLU A 200 -14.89 8.37 -52.13
N THR A 201 -15.40 9.60 -52.16
CA THR A 201 -16.83 9.87 -51.93
C THR A 201 -17.46 10.48 -53.19
N GLU A 202 -18.72 10.21 -53.40
CA GLU A 202 -19.58 10.90 -54.37
C GLU A 202 -20.64 11.71 -53.61
N GLY A 203 -21.28 12.67 -54.32
CA GLY A 203 -22.35 13.43 -53.65
C GLY A 203 -22.79 14.68 -54.40
N VAL A 204 -23.67 15.38 -53.73
CA VAL A 204 -24.33 16.56 -54.27
C VAL A 204 -24.10 17.74 -53.35
N TYR A 205 -23.57 18.82 -53.88
CA TYR A 205 -23.43 20.09 -53.19
C TYR A 205 -24.51 21.08 -53.54
N TYR A 206 -25.16 21.68 -52.56
CA TYR A 206 -26.19 22.70 -52.65
C TYR A 206 -25.63 24.08 -52.24
N PRO A 207 -25.12 24.92 -53.16
CA PRO A 207 -24.38 26.15 -52.82
C PRO A 207 -25.16 27.13 -51.94
N PHE A 208 -26.42 27.30 -52.20
CA PHE A 208 -27.27 28.25 -51.46
C PHE A 208 -27.71 27.73 -50.08
N GLN A 209 -27.77 26.42 -49.91
CA GLN A 209 -28.03 25.77 -48.64
C GLN A 209 -26.76 25.48 -47.84
N ARG A 210 -25.57 25.60 -48.49
CA ARG A 210 -24.26 25.22 -47.94
C ARG A 210 -24.28 23.78 -47.43
N LYS A 211 -24.98 22.93 -48.14
CA LYS A 211 -25.24 21.55 -47.76
C LYS A 211 -24.56 20.60 -48.71
N TRP A 212 -23.87 19.56 -48.17
CA TRP A 212 -23.41 18.43 -48.93
C TRP A 212 -24.23 17.20 -48.53
N GLU A 213 -24.67 16.44 -49.52
CA GLU A 213 -25.26 15.12 -49.38
C GLU A 213 -24.29 14.15 -50.06
N GLY A 214 -23.65 13.32 -49.22
CA GLY A 214 -22.66 12.36 -49.68
C GLY A 214 -23.17 10.94 -49.65
N ASN A 215 -22.57 10.11 -50.52
CA ASN A 215 -22.77 8.67 -50.58
C ASN A 215 -21.42 7.99 -50.71
N GLY A 216 -21.17 6.97 -49.88
CA GLY A 216 -19.86 6.36 -49.79
C GLY A 216 -18.80 7.30 -49.19
N GLY A 217 -17.60 6.80 -49.11
CA GLY A 217 -16.45 7.56 -48.67
C GLY A 217 -15.75 6.94 -47.46
N ARG A 218 -14.45 7.23 -47.37
CA ARG A 218 -13.57 6.65 -46.39
C ARG A 218 -13.01 7.72 -45.48
N VAL A 219 -13.16 7.52 -44.15
CA VAL A 219 -12.60 8.37 -43.11
C VAL A 219 -11.52 7.62 -42.36
N THR A 220 -10.34 8.22 -42.16
CA THR A 220 -9.17 7.57 -41.59
C THR A 220 -8.84 8.15 -40.21
N TRP A 221 -8.10 7.41 -39.40
CA TRP A 221 -7.60 7.83 -38.08
C TRP A 221 -6.14 8.34 -38.12
N GLU A 222 -5.68 8.83 -39.29
CA GLU A 222 -4.33 9.38 -39.42
C GLU A 222 -4.05 10.56 -38.49
N ARG A 223 -5.07 11.39 -38.20
CA ARG A 223 -4.97 12.50 -37.23
C ARG A 223 -4.71 12.00 -35.81
N ALA A 224 -5.13 10.78 -35.50
CA ALA A 224 -4.88 10.13 -34.22
C ALA A 224 -3.63 9.25 -34.19
N GLY A 225 -2.86 9.24 -35.29
CA GLY A 225 -1.59 8.53 -35.41
C GLY A 225 -1.71 7.06 -35.83
N TYR A 226 -2.86 6.61 -36.32
CA TYR A 226 -3.05 5.27 -36.83
C TYR A 226 -2.85 5.18 -38.34
N SER A 227 -2.34 4.04 -38.82
CA SER A 227 -2.26 3.77 -40.25
C SER A 227 -3.66 3.72 -40.88
N PRO A 228 -3.86 4.40 -42.03
CA PRO A 228 -5.16 4.40 -42.73
C PRO A 228 -5.56 3.00 -43.27
N GLU A 229 -4.64 2.04 -43.31
CA GLU A 229 -4.91 0.66 -43.70
C GLU A 229 -5.44 -0.19 -42.53
N ASN A 230 -5.13 0.21 -41.31
CA ASN A 230 -5.48 -0.54 -40.14
C ASN A 230 -6.78 -0.06 -39.47
N ILE A 231 -7.01 1.28 -39.47
CA ILE A 231 -8.20 1.86 -38.84
C ILE A 231 -8.81 2.89 -39.76
N TYR A 232 -10.02 2.62 -40.22
CA TYR A 232 -10.83 3.52 -41.05
C TYR A 232 -12.32 3.20 -40.92
N ALA A 233 -13.14 4.13 -41.38
CA ALA A 233 -14.58 4.00 -41.46
C ALA A 233 -15.06 4.19 -42.89
N GLU A 234 -15.95 3.35 -43.35
CA GLU A 234 -16.67 3.49 -44.61
C GLU A 234 -18.04 4.04 -44.36
N LEU A 235 -18.33 5.19 -45.00
CA LEU A 235 -19.57 5.88 -44.90
C LEU A 235 -20.59 5.30 -45.89
N SER A 236 -21.86 5.33 -45.56
CA SER A 236 -22.94 5.06 -46.50
C SER A 236 -23.56 6.37 -47.00
N HIS A 237 -24.65 6.80 -46.44
CA HIS A 237 -25.28 8.08 -46.77
C HIS A 237 -25.07 9.07 -45.61
N TYR A 238 -24.63 10.31 -45.91
CA TYR A 238 -24.36 11.33 -44.90
C TYR A 238 -24.63 12.74 -45.40
N THR A 239 -24.81 13.66 -44.49
CA THR A 239 -25.05 15.07 -44.78
C THR A 239 -24.11 15.96 -43.98
N ILE A 240 -23.55 17.00 -44.66
CA ILE A 240 -22.70 17.99 -44.05
C ILE A 240 -23.26 19.39 -44.20
N ASP A 241 -23.43 20.12 -43.10
CA ASP A 241 -23.55 21.58 -43.14
C ASP A 241 -22.14 22.18 -43.28
N MET A 242 -21.82 22.64 -44.49
CA MET A 242 -20.48 23.18 -44.82
C MET A 242 -20.14 24.45 -44.03
N SER A 243 -21.14 25.11 -43.41
CA SER A 243 -20.88 26.25 -42.50
C SER A 243 -20.25 25.81 -41.18
N LYS A 244 -20.15 24.51 -40.92
CA LYS A 244 -19.49 23.92 -39.72
C LYS A 244 -18.27 23.10 -40.12
N ALA A 245 -17.34 22.92 -39.17
CA ALA A 245 -16.19 22.05 -39.34
C ALA A 245 -16.42 20.72 -38.59
N GLU A 246 -17.62 20.17 -38.67
CA GLU A 246 -18.08 18.96 -38.04
C GLU A 246 -19.17 18.31 -38.87
N TYR A 247 -19.32 17.00 -38.74
CA TYR A 247 -20.43 16.24 -39.31
C TYR A 247 -20.66 14.94 -38.55
N GLN A 248 -21.82 14.36 -38.70
CA GLN A 248 -22.20 13.05 -38.18
C GLN A 248 -22.65 12.18 -39.33
N ALA A 249 -22.31 10.89 -39.25
CA ALA A 249 -22.78 9.87 -40.17
C ALA A 249 -23.34 8.68 -39.39
N ASP A 250 -24.42 8.15 -39.90
CA ASP A 250 -25.09 6.96 -39.35
C ASP A 250 -24.82 5.74 -40.26
N SER A 251 -25.04 4.54 -39.74
CA SER A 251 -24.85 3.28 -40.46
C SER A 251 -23.47 3.14 -41.12
N VAL A 252 -22.44 3.53 -40.34
CA VAL A 252 -21.06 3.51 -40.75
C VAL A 252 -20.43 2.12 -40.49
N GLN A 253 -19.70 1.60 -41.48
CA GLN A 253 -18.86 0.41 -41.30
C GLN A 253 -17.49 0.82 -40.80
N PHE A 254 -17.16 0.44 -39.58
CA PHE A 254 -15.87 0.71 -38.96
C PHE A 254 -14.98 -0.51 -39.03
N ILE A 255 -13.80 -0.35 -39.57
CA ILE A 255 -12.77 -1.37 -39.73
C ILE A 255 -11.63 -1.02 -38.78
N ASN A 256 -11.33 -1.93 -37.86
CA ASN A 256 -10.17 -1.81 -36.98
C ASN A 256 -9.49 -3.18 -36.85
N LYS A 257 -8.52 -3.42 -37.72
CA LYS A 257 -7.79 -4.70 -37.83
C LYS A 257 -6.90 -5.00 -36.61
N LEU A 258 -6.74 -4.06 -35.66
CA LEU A 258 -5.97 -4.29 -34.46
C LEU A 258 -6.75 -5.10 -33.40
N TYR A 259 -8.08 -4.98 -33.44
CA TYR A 259 -8.94 -5.56 -32.40
C TYR A 259 -10.09 -6.44 -32.94
N PHE A 260 -10.42 -6.32 -34.22
CA PHE A 260 -11.59 -6.99 -34.80
C PHE A 260 -11.30 -7.62 -36.17
N ASP A 261 -11.76 -8.84 -36.37
CA ASP A 261 -11.62 -9.56 -37.63
C ASP A 261 -12.70 -9.20 -38.66
N ARG A 262 -13.72 -8.44 -38.27
CA ARG A 262 -14.86 -8.05 -39.09
C ARG A 262 -15.22 -6.58 -38.89
N PRO A 263 -15.81 -5.91 -39.93
CA PRO A 263 -16.35 -4.58 -39.77
C PRO A 263 -17.43 -4.50 -38.70
N ILE A 264 -17.46 -3.36 -38.00
CA ILE A 264 -18.43 -3.07 -36.94
C ILE A 264 -19.33 -1.93 -37.41
N MET A 265 -20.64 -2.10 -37.23
CA MET A 265 -21.63 -1.07 -37.56
C MET A 265 -21.83 -0.07 -36.40
N GLY A 266 -21.94 1.19 -36.75
CA GLY A 266 -22.14 2.25 -35.75
C GLY A 266 -22.36 3.64 -36.36
N THR A 267 -22.16 4.65 -35.53
CA THR A 267 -22.23 6.08 -35.92
C THR A 267 -20.85 6.69 -35.85
N LEU A 268 -20.58 7.64 -36.73
CA LEU A 268 -19.36 8.44 -36.76
C LEU A 268 -19.68 9.89 -36.45
N ASP A 269 -18.89 10.51 -35.60
CA ASP A 269 -18.89 11.95 -35.31
C ASP A 269 -17.49 12.50 -35.57
N GLU A 270 -17.37 13.41 -36.54
CA GLU A 270 -16.11 14.04 -36.91
C GLU A 270 -16.18 15.54 -36.66
N LYS A 271 -15.15 16.05 -36.03
CA LYS A 271 -15.00 17.45 -35.68
C LYS A 271 -13.56 17.92 -35.76
N LEU A 272 -13.38 19.09 -36.35
CA LEU A 272 -12.07 19.72 -36.44
C LEU A 272 -11.78 20.51 -35.16
N LEU A 273 -10.92 19.96 -34.35
CA LEU A 273 -10.40 20.59 -33.13
C LEU A 273 -8.87 20.68 -33.29
N HIS A 274 -8.31 21.81 -32.90
CA HIS A 274 -6.86 21.97 -32.93
C HIS A 274 -6.18 20.93 -32.03
N VAL A 275 -5.35 20.06 -32.62
CA VAL A 275 -4.62 18.99 -31.94
C VAL A 275 -3.13 19.24 -32.12
N ILE A 276 -2.39 19.29 -31.01
CA ILE A 276 -0.94 19.50 -31.01
C ILE A 276 -0.19 18.18 -31.26
N LYS A 277 -0.68 17.06 -30.70
CA LYS A 277 -0.09 15.72 -30.83
C LYS A 277 -1.16 14.69 -31.22
N PRO A 278 -0.85 13.76 -32.14
CA PRO A 278 -1.80 12.71 -32.54
C PRO A 278 -2.40 11.93 -31.35
N SER A 279 -1.61 11.64 -30.33
CA SER A 279 -2.07 10.93 -29.13
C SER A 279 -3.12 11.68 -28.30
N GLN A 280 -3.30 12.99 -28.56
CA GLN A 280 -4.30 13.84 -27.90
C GLN A 280 -5.57 14.04 -28.74
N ALA A 281 -5.61 13.46 -29.95
CA ALA A 281 -6.79 13.53 -30.79
C ALA A 281 -7.99 12.88 -30.11
N ILE A 282 -9.11 13.59 -30.10
CA ILE A 282 -10.40 13.12 -29.54
C ILE A 282 -11.47 12.93 -30.65
N HIS A 283 -11.13 13.16 -31.91
CA HIS A 283 -11.91 12.87 -33.10
C HIS A 283 -11.01 12.22 -34.16
N PRO A 284 -11.57 11.38 -35.06
CA PRO A 284 -12.98 10.99 -35.19
C PRO A 284 -13.48 10.19 -33.99
N VAL A 285 -14.80 10.22 -33.74
CA VAL A 285 -15.45 9.37 -32.72
C VAL A 285 -16.36 8.37 -33.42
N PHE A 286 -16.08 7.09 -33.23
CA PHE A 286 -16.96 6.00 -33.66
C PHE A 286 -17.66 5.38 -32.46
N ASN A 287 -18.99 5.24 -32.52
CA ASN A 287 -19.82 4.59 -31.53
C ASN A 287 -20.45 3.34 -32.14
N SER A 288 -20.17 2.18 -31.57
CA SER A 288 -20.74 0.92 -32.03
C SER A 288 -22.24 0.78 -31.68
N TYR A 289 -23.01 0.17 -32.54
CA TYR A 289 -24.37 -0.31 -32.23
C TYR A 289 -24.34 -1.56 -31.34
N GLN A 290 -23.32 -2.41 -31.50
CA GLN A 290 -23.13 -3.59 -30.65
C GLN A 290 -22.73 -3.12 -29.26
N LYS A 291 -23.43 -3.61 -28.23
CA LYS A 291 -23.28 -3.16 -26.85
C LYS A 291 -22.21 -3.91 -26.06
N VAL A 292 -21.88 -5.13 -26.46
CA VAL A 292 -20.89 -5.96 -25.75
C VAL A 292 -19.98 -6.64 -26.77
N PHE A 293 -18.69 -6.51 -26.55
CA PHE A 293 -17.62 -7.18 -27.28
C PHE A 293 -16.83 -8.05 -26.33
N GLU A 294 -16.33 -9.17 -26.80
CA GLU A 294 -15.32 -9.99 -26.14
C GLU A 294 -14.07 -9.96 -27.01
N ILE A 295 -13.00 -9.38 -26.50
CA ILE A 295 -11.72 -9.23 -27.19
C ILE A 295 -10.67 -9.99 -26.39
N PRO A 296 -10.32 -11.21 -26.80
CA PRO A 296 -9.28 -11.98 -26.14
C PRO A 296 -7.91 -11.35 -26.39
N ASN A 297 -7.05 -11.43 -25.39
CA ASN A 297 -5.67 -10.93 -25.47
C ASN A 297 -5.56 -9.49 -26.01
N ILE A 298 -6.43 -8.58 -25.56
CA ILE A 298 -6.30 -7.17 -25.90
C ILE A 298 -4.94 -6.61 -25.46
N TYR A 299 -4.40 -7.18 -24.37
CA TYR A 299 -3.00 -7.13 -23.98
C TYR A 299 -2.54 -8.54 -23.62
N ASN A 300 -1.25 -8.74 -23.48
CA ASN A 300 -0.70 -10.04 -23.12
C ASN A 300 -1.37 -10.62 -21.85
N ASN A 301 -2.03 -11.76 -21.98
CA ASN A 301 -2.81 -12.42 -20.92
C ASN A 301 -3.95 -11.55 -20.31
N ILE A 302 -4.49 -10.59 -21.06
CA ILE A 302 -5.61 -9.79 -20.61
C ILE A 302 -6.71 -9.78 -21.67
N ASP A 303 -7.91 -10.19 -21.28
CA ASP A 303 -9.11 -10.13 -22.11
C ASP A 303 -9.96 -8.92 -21.72
N TYR A 304 -10.66 -8.38 -22.71
CA TYR A 304 -11.62 -7.28 -22.52
C TYR A 304 -13.05 -7.76 -22.83
N ILE A 305 -14.00 -7.38 -21.98
CA ILE A 305 -15.43 -7.59 -22.19
C ILE A 305 -16.16 -6.28 -21.88
N GLY A 306 -16.89 -5.74 -22.86
CA GLY A 306 -17.64 -4.50 -22.67
C GLY A 306 -18.06 -3.85 -23.97
N GLY A 307 -18.56 -2.61 -23.89
CA GLY A 307 -18.87 -1.78 -25.05
C GLY A 307 -17.62 -1.25 -25.75
N PHE A 308 -17.80 -0.73 -26.94
CA PHE A 308 -16.71 -0.19 -27.76
C PHE A 308 -17.06 1.19 -28.32
N GLN A 309 -16.16 2.13 -28.08
CA GLN A 309 -16.13 3.44 -28.73
C GLN A 309 -14.69 3.76 -29.11
N MET A 310 -14.46 4.18 -30.37
CA MET A 310 -13.15 4.71 -30.74
C MET A 310 -13.22 6.23 -30.73
N LYS A 311 -12.46 6.86 -29.83
CA LYS A 311 -12.42 8.32 -29.63
C LYS A 311 -11.04 8.87 -29.94
N GLY A 312 -10.83 9.31 -31.17
CA GLY A 312 -9.51 9.73 -31.65
C GLY A 312 -8.47 8.63 -31.42
N ALA A 313 -7.46 8.93 -30.61
CA ALA A 313 -6.36 7.98 -30.30
C ALA A 313 -6.71 6.93 -29.25
N GLN A 314 -7.93 6.97 -28.67
CA GLN A 314 -8.30 6.14 -27.53
C GLN A 314 -9.43 5.18 -27.89
N PHE A 315 -9.23 3.91 -27.51
CA PHE A 315 -10.31 2.95 -27.39
C PHE A 315 -10.97 3.19 -26.04
N ILE A 316 -12.24 3.51 -26.03
CA ILE A 316 -13.04 3.66 -24.83
C ILE A 316 -13.89 2.40 -24.64
N GLY A 317 -13.54 1.62 -23.63
CA GLY A 317 -14.34 0.50 -23.17
C GLY A 317 -15.39 0.99 -22.18
N ASN A 318 -16.65 0.89 -22.50
CA ASN A 318 -17.76 1.36 -21.68
C ASN A 318 -18.69 0.23 -21.26
N SER A 319 -19.56 0.53 -20.29
CA SER A 319 -20.59 -0.40 -19.85
C SER A 319 -21.46 -0.83 -21.02
N GLY A 320 -21.80 -2.11 -21.08
CA GLY A 320 -22.66 -2.70 -22.09
C GLY A 320 -23.87 -3.40 -21.46
N GLN A 321 -25.09 -3.11 -21.93
CA GLN A 321 -26.33 -3.74 -21.43
C GLN A 321 -26.51 -3.64 -19.90
N GLY A 322 -26.09 -2.53 -19.29
CA GLY A 322 -26.19 -2.32 -17.84
C GLY A 322 -25.15 -3.10 -17.01
N LYS A 323 -24.13 -3.69 -17.65
CA LYS A 323 -22.99 -4.31 -16.99
C LYS A 323 -21.73 -3.51 -17.27
N ASP A 324 -20.89 -3.36 -16.26
CA ASP A 324 -19.59 -2.69 -16.36
C ASP A 324 -18.66 -3.38 -17.36
N ALA A 325 -17.84 -2.59 -18.03
CA ALA A 325 -16.74 -3.09 -18.82
C ALA A 325 -15.74 -3.82 -17.93
N THR A 326 -15.18 -4.92 -18.39
CA THR A 326 -14.36 -5.81 -17.58
C THR A 326 -13.07 -6.18 -18.28
N LEU A 327 -11.95 -6.07 -17.56
CA LEU A 327 -10.66 -6.66 -17.92
C LEU A 327 -10.43 -7.91 -17.07
N LYS A 328 -10.16 -9.05 -17.73
CA LYS A 328 -9.79 -10.30 -17.07
C LYS A 328 -8.31 -10.55 -17.28
N VAL A 329 -7.54 -10.52 -16.21
CA VAL A 329 -6.11 -10.80 -16.23
C VAL A 329 -5.86 -12.25 -15.90
N HIS A 330 -5.20 -12.96 -16.80
CA HIS A 330 -4.89 -14.38 -16.66
C HIS A 330 -3.51 -14.60 -16.05
N ARG A 331 -3.40 -15.60 -15.19
CA ARG A 331 -2.15 -16.09 -14.64
C ARG A 331 -2.18 -17.62 -14.66
N LYS A 332 -1.12 -18.24 -15.23
CA LYS A 332 -1.03 -19.72 -15.37
C LYS A 332 -2.31 -20.33 -16.01
N GLY A 333 -2.86 -19.65 -17.04
CA GLY A 333 -4.03 -20.10 -17.80
C GLY A 333 -5.39 -19.97 -17.09
N LYS A 334 -5.46 -19.30 -15.93
CA LYS A 334 -6.70 -19.04 -15.19
C LYS A 334 -6.90 -17.56 -14.96
N VAL A 335 -8.15 -17.13 -14.89
CA VAL A 335 -8.47 -15.74 -14.47
C VAL A 335 -7.99 -15.55 -13.03
N PHE A 336 -7.04 -14.64 -12.87
CA PHE A 336 -6.45 -14.33 -11.59
C PHE A 336 -6.94 -12.98 -11.03
N MET A 337 -7.12 -11.98 -11.91
CA MET A 337 -7.68 -10.69 -11.50
C MET A 337 -8.80 -10.28 -12.45
N THR A 338 -9.86 -9.74 -11.91
CA THR A 338 -10.96 -9.11 -12.63
C THR A 338 -11.03 -7.65 -12.23
N ALA A 339 -10.96 -6.74 -13.21
CA ALA A 339 -11.16 -5.31 -13.02
C ALA A 339 -12.41 -4.90 -13.79
N SER A 340 -13.43 -4.37 -13.12
CA SER A 340 -14.69 -3.92 -13.74
C SER A 340 -14.91 -2.44 -13.48
N ALA A 341 -15.26 -1.69 -14.51
CA ALA A 341 -15.49 -0.26 -14.43
C ALA A 341 -16.54 0.19 -15.45
N GLU A 342 -17.21 1.28 -15.18
CA GLU A 342 -18.09 1.93 -16.16
C GLU A 342 -17.33 2.29 -17.43
N THR A 343 -16.08 2.74 -17.29
CA THR A 343 -15.25 3.16 -18.41
C THR A 343 -13.79 2.78 -18.22
N PHE A 344 -13.22 2.15 -19.25
CA PHE A 344 -11.78 1.98 -19.45
C PHE A 344 -11.31 2.81 -20.65
N ILE A 345 -10.17 3.46 -20.50
CA ILE A 345 -9.41 4.08 -21.59
C ILE A 345 -8.30 3.11 -21.97
N LEU A 346 -8.42 2.50 -23.15
CA LEU A 346 -7.48 1.52 -23.64
C LEU A 346 -6.65 2.16 -24.76
N GLN A 347 -5.35 2.10 -24.64
CA GLN A 347 -4.37 2.58 -25.59
C GLN A 347 -3.49 1.41 -26.02
N LYS A 348 -2.63 1.56 -27.01
CA LYS A 348 -1.78 0.48 -27.51
C LYS A 348 -1.02 -0.27 -26.41
N GLU A 349 -0.44 0.47 -25.45
CA GLU A 349 0.40 -0.11 -24.38
C GLU A 349 -0.10 0.27 -22.97
N LYS A 350 -1.35 0.71 -22.84
CA LYS A 350 -1.83 1.20 -21.55
C LYS A 350 -3.33 1.06 -21.41
N ALA A 351 -3.78 0.55 -20.26
CA ALA A 351 -5.19 0.60 -19.84
C ALA A 351 -5.35 1.44 -18.58
N LEU A 352 -6.39 2.26 -18.54
CA LEU A 352 -6.68 3.18 -17.45
C LEU A 352 -8.16 3.14 -17.11
N SER A 353 -8.46 3.16 -15.81
CA SER A 353 -9.78 3.56 -15.30
C SER A 353 -9.62 4.43 -14.07
N ARG A 354 -10.50 5.41 -13.91
CA ARG A 354 -10.52 6.28 -12.74
C ARG A 354 -11.12 5.61 -11.50
N SER A 355 -12.04 4.68 -11.75
CA SER A 355 -12.73 3.94 -10.68
C SER A 355 -13.07 2.56 -11.21
N ALA A 356 -12.35 1.55 -10.75
CA ALA A 356 -12.61 0.15 -11.09
C ALA A 356 -12.80 -0.67 -9.82
N SER A 357 -13.78 -1.54 -9.81
CA SER A 357 -13.88 -2.61 -8.84
C SER A 357 -12.89 -3.70 -9.19
N ILE A 358 -12.14 -4.16 -8.21
CA ILE A 358 -11.06 -5.14 -8.40
C ILE A 358 -11.37 -6.39 -7.60
N THR A 359 -11.21 -7.54 -8.22
CA THR A 359 -11.24 -8.84 -7.54
C THR A 359 -10.01 -9.63 -7.93
N ILE A 360 -9.18 -9.98 -6.96
CA ILE A 360 -8.04 -10.90 -7.13
C ILE A 360 -8.47 -12.25 -6.59
N HIS A 361 -8.45 -13.28 -7.43
CA HIS A 361 -8.94 -14.62 -7.10
C HIS A 361 -7.83 -15.47 -6.47
N LEU A 362 -8.03 -15.89 -5.23
CA LEU A 362 -7.12 -16.73 -4.44
C LEU A 362 -7.75 -18.10 -4.21
N LYS A 363 -7.75 -18.97 -5.22
CA LYS A 363 -8.45 -20.29 -5.20
C LYS A 363 -9.97 -20.11 -5.01
N GLN A 364 -10.50 -20.42 -3.81
CA GLN A 364 -11.91 -20.24 -3.45
C GLN A 364 -12.16 -18.89 -2.76
N ASP A 365 -11.11 -18.21 -2.35
CA ASP A 365 -11.12 -16.92 -1.67
C ASP A 365 -10.77 -15.79 -2.63
N SER A 366 -10.85 -14.55 -2.16
CA SER A 366 -10.52 -13.39 -2.96
C SER A 366 -10.06 -12.20 -2.14
N ILE A 367 -9.29 -11.31 -2.80
CA ILE A 367 -9.08 -9.94 -2.33
C ILE A 367 -9.88 -9.04 -3.26
N TYR A 368 -10.75 -8.21 -2.70
CA TYR A 368 -11.55 -7.31 -3.52
C TYR A 368 -11.67 -5.90 -2.95
N HIS A 369 -11.91 -4.93 -3.86
CA HIS A 369 -12.12 -3.52 -3.56
C HIS A 369 -13.07 -2.90 -4.59
N THR A 370 -13.92 -1.96 -4.17
CA THR A 370 -15.04 -1.45 -4.97
C THR A 370 -14.75 -0.26 -5.88
N GLY A 371 -13.63 0.42 -5.73
CA GLY A 371 -13.39 1.61 -6.54
C GLY A 371 -11.96 2.14 -6.43
N LEU A 372 -11.08 1.68 -7.30
CA LEU A 372 -9.67 2.09 -7.36
C LEU A 372 -9.35 2.70 -8.72
N GLN A 373 -8.42 3.60 -8.75
CA GLN A 373 -7.77 3.94 -10.01
C GLN A 373 -6.95 2.75 -10.47
N PHE A 374 -7.30 2.23 -11.63
CA PHE A 374 -6.60 1.13 -12.29
C PHE A 374 -5.67 1.67 -13.35
N THR A 375 -4.44 1.20 -13.37
CA THR A 375 -3.46 1.46 -14.43
C THR A 375 -2.75 0.16 -14.79
N TYR A 376 -2.76 -0.20 -16.06
CA TYR A 376 -1.91 -1.23 -16.63
C TYR A 376 -0.93 -0.60 -17.62
N ASN A 377 0.32 -1.01 -17.57
CA ASN A 377 1.37 -0.65 -18.53
C ASN A 377 1.82 -1.91 -19.26
N GLY A 378 1.58 -1.99 -20.57
CA GLY A 378 1.88 -3.16 -21.39
C GLY A 378 3.36 -3.38 -21.66
N GLU A 379 4.18 -2.31 -21.71
CA GLU A 379 5.63 -2.42 -21.91
C GLU A 379 6.30 -3.10 -20.71
N THR A 380 5.91 -2.72 -19.49
CA THR A 380 6.48 -3.26 -18.26
C THR A 380 5.64 -4.38 -17.66
N GLN A 381 4.44 -4.62 -18.19
CA GLN A 381 3.44 -5.56 -17.70
C GLN A 381 3.04 -5.36 -16.22
N ASN A 382 3.08 -4.10 -15.77
CA ASN A 382 2.75 -3.71 -14.41
C ASN A 382 1.29 -3.26 -14.29
N ILE A 383 0.61 -3.80 -13.30
CA ILE A 383 -0.68 -3.31 -12.81
C ILE A 383 -0.43 -2.48 -11.55
N GLU A 384 -0.98 -1.29 -11.53
CA GLU A 384 -0.96 -0.39 -10.39
C GLU A 384 -2.39 -0.01 -10.02
N LEU A 385 -2.74 -0.24 -8.75
CA LEU A 385 -4.01 0.13 -8.16
C LEU A 385 -3.74 1.18 -7.08
N THR A 386 -4.37 2.34 -7.21
CA THR A 386 -4.19 3.44 -6.25
C THR A 386 -5.54 3.98 -5.79
N SER A 387 -5.57 4.44 -4.55
CA SER A 387 -6.67 5.28 -4.11
C SER A 387 -6.48 6.68 -4.72
N ASN A 388 -7.56 7.25 -5.24
CA ASN A 388 -7.63 8.63 -5.71
C ASN A 388 -8.29 9.52 -4.65
N ASP A 389 -8.53 10.79 -4.95
CA ASP A 389 -9.23 11.72 -4.03
C ASP A 389 -10.72 11.39 -3.85
N ASN A 390 -11.25 10.42 -4.56
CA ASN A 390 -12.61 9.94 -4.39
C ASN A 390 -12.73 9.20 -3.04
N ILE A 391 -13.80 9.49 -2.30
CA ILE A 391 -14.05 8.91 -0.97
C ILE A 391 -14.18 7.38 -1.04
N LEU A 392 -14.72 6.83 -2.12
CA LEU A 392 -14.85 5.36 -2.30
C LEU A 392 -13.51 4.65 -2.42
N SER A 393 -12.51 5.29 -3.01
CA SER A 393 -11.17 4.72 -3.12
C SER A 393 -10.44 4.62 -1.77
N LYS A 394 -10.99 5.29 -0.74
CA LYS A 394 -10.50 5.21 0.65
C LYS A 394 -11.16 4.08 1.44
N SER A 395 -12.04 3.28 0.81
CA SER A 395 -12.57 2.05 1.41
C SER A 395 -11.43 1.04 1.65
N VAL A 396 -11.75 -0.03 2.34
CA VAL A 396 -10.77 -1.09 2.64
C VAL A 396 -10.78 -2.17 1.56
N TYR A 397 -9.65 -2.83 1.37
CA TYR A 397 -9.61 -4.11 0.66
C TYR A 397 -10.13 -5.21 1.60
N TYR A 398 -10.92 -6.12 1.07
CA TYR A 398 -11.40 -7.30 1.77
C TYR A 398 -10.63 -8.52 1.31
N ASP A 399 -9.91 -9.13 2.21
CA ASP A 399 -9.15 -10.34 1.98
C ASP A 399 -9.83 -11.50 2.73
N THR A 400 -10.55 -12.33 1.97
CA THR A 400 -11.28 -13.47 2.54
C THR A 400 -10.39 -14.67 2.81
N TYR A 401 -9.19 -14.74 2.23
CA TYR A 401 -8.23 -15.79 2.52
C TYR A 401 -7.57 -15.61 3.89
N HIS A 402 -7.08 -14.40 4.16
CA HIS A 402 -6.48 -14.06 5.44
C HIS A 402 -7.53 -13.62 6.48
N GLN A 403 -8.78 -13.40 6.08
CA GLN A 403 -9.89 -12.93 6.93
C GLN A 403 -9.60 -11.56 7.57
N VAL A 404 -9.03 -10.65 6.78
CA VAL A 404 -8.71 -9.28 7.20
C VAL A 404 -9.20 -8.24 6.21
N SER A 405 -9.56 -7.09 6.73
CA SER A 405 -9.70 -5.87 5.94
C SER A 405 -8.39 -5.10 5.95
N MET A 406 -7.93 -4.68 4.77
CA MET A 406 -6.64 -4.04 4.59
C MET A 406 -6.80 -2.61 4.11
N LYS A 407 -6.01 -1.70 4.65
CA LYS A 407 -5.93 -0.31 4.20
C LYS A 407 -4.48 0.08 3.96
N PHE A 408 -4.19 0.49 2.74
CA PHE A 408 -2.88 0.95 2.27
C PHE A 408 -3.09 1.84 1.04
N ASP A 409 -2.05 2.55 0.59
CA ASP A 409 -2.21 3.56 -0.46
C ASP A 409 -2.19 2.97 -1.88
N ARG A 410 -1.34 1.94 -2.12
CA ARG A 410 -1.05 1.47 -3.46
C ARG A 410 -0.72 -0.03 -3.50
N LEU A 411 -1.31 -0.73 -4.47
CA LEU A 411 -0.96 -2.10 -4.83
C LEU A 411 -0.21 -2.10 -6.16
N LEU A 412 0.91 -2.82 -6.20
CA LEU A 412 1.72 -3.02 -7.40
C LEU A 412 1.85 -4.51 -7.68
N TRP A 413 1.62 -4.89 -8.93
CA TRP A 413 1.82 -6.26 -9.38
C TRP A 413 2.39 -6.27 -10.80
N ASN A 414 3.53 -6.92 -10.99
CA ASN A 414 4.01 -7.33 -12.31
C ASN A 414 3.36 -8.67 -12.65
N THR A 415 2.66 -8.75 -13.79
CA THR A 415 1.89 -9.96 -14.15
C THR A 415 2.74 -11.21 -14.35
N ASN A 416 4.05 -11.05 -14.53
CA ASN A 416 5.03 -12.14 -14.64
C ASN A 416 5.63 -12.58 -13.30
N GLU A 417 5.38 -11.83 -12.21
CA GLU A 417 5.93 -12.12 -10.90
C GLU A 417 4.92 -12.81 -9.99
N ASP A 418 5.42 -13.67 -9.12
CA ASP A 418 4.63 -14.34 -8.09
C ASP A 418 4.55 -13.49 -6.79
N LYS A 419 4.61 -12.14 -6.89
CA LYS A 419 4.55 -11.23 -5.74
C LYS A 419 3.69 -10.01 -6.03
N ILE A 420 2.81 -9.70 -5.08
CA ILE A 420 2.05 -8.44 -5.06
C ILE A 420 2.56 -7.58 -3.91
N TYR A 421 2.87 -6.32 -4.20
CA TYR A 421 3.41 -5.37 -3.24
C TYR A 421 2.33 -4.40 -2.77
N LEU A 422 2.10 -4.33 -1.47
CA LEU A 422 1.22 -3.36 -0.81
C LEU A 422 2.12 -2.27 -0.23
N THR A 423 1.94 -1.03 -0.69
CA THR A 423 2.96 -0.01 -0.47
C THR A 423 2.36 1.39 -0.34
N ARG A 424 3.22 2.36 -0.09
CA ARG A 424 2.91 3.79 0.03
C ARG A 424 2.59 4.43 -1.32
N SER A 425 1.99 5.62 -1.26
CA SER A 425 1.82 6.47 -2.44
C SER A 425 3.18 6.90 -3.02
N ARG A 426 3.21 7.24 -4.32
CA ARG A 426 4.46 7.61 -5.03
C ARG A 426 5.17 8.83 -4.42
N ASN A 427 4.39 9.75 -3.84
CA ASN A 427 4.89 11.03 -3.34
C ASN A 427 5.16 11.02 -1.83
N SER A 428 5.08 9.86 -1.16
CA SER A 428 5.33 9.71 0.27
C SER A 428 6.61 8.93 0.53
N SER A 429 7.45 9.40 1.44
CA SER A 429 8.60 8.65 1.96
C SER A 429 8.19 7.62 3.02
N ARG A 430 7.00 7.78 3.62
CA ARG A 430 6.47 6.90 4.66
C ARG A 430 5.21 6.19 4.18
N GLY A 431 5.14 4.88 4.43
CA GLY A 431 3.98 4.04 4.16
C GLY A 431 3.30 3.63 5.44
N GLN A 432 1.99 3.85 5.51
CA GLN A 432 1.17 3.33 6.60
C GLN A 432 0.15 2.35 6.03
N ALA A 433 0.05 1.19 6.67
CA ALA A 433 -0.98 0.22 6.35
C ALA A 433 -1.62 -0.32 7.63
N THR A 434 -2.84 -0.79 7.51
CA THR A 434 -3.57 -1.40 8.62
C THR A 434 -4.26 -2.67 8.12
N PHE A 435 -4.06 -3.75 8.86
CA PHE A 435 -4.69 -5.04 8.64
C PHE A 435 -5.57 -5.31 9.86
N THR A 436 -6.88 -5.35 9.65
CA THR A 436 -7.86 -5.45 10.74
C THR A 436 -8.67 -6.72 10.55
N SER A 437 -8.80 -7.54 11.58
CA SER A 437 -9.64 -8.75 11.55
C SER A 437 -11.06 -8.43 11.05
N MET A 438 -11.64 -9.34 10.28
CA MET A 438 -13.04 -9.17 9.84
C MET A 438 -14.02 -9.20 11.03
N ASN A 439 -13.65 -9.88 12.12
CA ASN A 439 -14.44 -9.93 13.35
C ASN A 439 -14.08 -8.82 14.36
N TYR A 440 -13.28 -7.83 13.93
CA TYR A 440 -12.86 -6.73 14.80
C TYR A 440 -14.05 -5.89 15.25
N TYR A 441 -14.18 -5.70 16.58
CA TYR A 441 -15.15 -4.81 17.17
C TYR A 441 -14.55 -4.06 18.37
N THR A 442 -14.87 -2.76 18.51
CA THR A 442 -14.61 -1.98 19.73
C THR A 442 -15.79 -1.07 20.01
N LEU A 443 -16.06 -0.84 21.29
CA LEU A 443 -17.12 0.09 21.73
C LEU A 443 -16.82 1.53 21.26
N GLU A 444 -15.55 1.94 21.28
CA GLU A 444 -15.14 3.26 20.81
C GLU A 444 -15.55 3.48 19.34
N LYS A 445 -15.27 2.50 18.46
CA LYS A 445 -15.65 2.56 17.05
C LYS A 445 -17.16 2.54 16.86
N TRP A 446 -17.90 1.77 17.66
CA TRP A 446 -19.37 1.80 17.67
C TRP A 446 -19.90 3.20 17.96
N LEU A 447 -19.44 3.84 19.04
CA LEU A 447 -19.83 5.21 19.42
C LEU A 447 -19.39 6.24 18.38
N GLN A 448 -18.22 6.06 17.76
CA GLN A 448 -17.76 6.91 16.66
C GLN A 448 -18.68 6.85 15.44
N VAL A 449 -19.22 5.67 15.09
CA VAL A 449 -20.18 5.48 13.99
C VAL A 449 -21.55 6.09 14.32
N GLU A 450 -21.96 6.02 15.59
CA GLU A 450 -23.22 6.60 16.07
C GLU A 450 -23.25 8.13 15.88
N MET A 451 -22.11 8.81 16.06
CA MET A 451 -21.98 10.27 15.99
C MET A 451 -23.05 10.99 16.85
N ARG A 452 -23.76 11.96 16.25
CA ARG A 452 -24.87 12.70 16.87
C ARG A 452 -26.24 12.30 16.33
N ASP A 453 -26.34 11.13 15.73
CA ASP A 453 -27.61 10.67 15.13
C ASP A 453 -28.60 10.17 16.19
N ARG A 454 -29.87 10.48 16.02
CA ARG A 454 -30.94 9.97 16.92
C ARG A 454 -31.08 8.44 16.89
N LYS A 455 -30.68 7.80 15.76
CA LYS A 455 -30.66 6.34 15.60
C LYS A 455 -29.31 5.95 15.03
N HIS A 456 -28.70 4.94 15.61
CA HIS A 456 -27.42 4.42 15.15
C HIS A 456 -27.49 4.04 13.66
N PRO A 457 -26.60 4.56 12.77
CA PRO A 457 -26.67 4.36 11.32
C PRO A 457 -26.71 2.90 10.88
N LEU A 458 -25.94 2.01 11.52
CA LEU A 458 -25.95 0.57 11.20
C LEU A 458 -27.31 -0.06 11.51
N ILE A 459 -27.94 0.32 12.62
CA ILE A 459 -29.29 -0.17 12.99
C ILE A 459 -30.35 0.36 12.01
N ALA A 460 -30.20 1.60 11.57
CA ALA A 460 -31.13 2.19 10.60
C ALA A 460 -31.07 1.46 9.23
N ILE A 461 -29.87 1.14 8.74
CA ILE A 461 -29.69 0.37 7.50
C ILE A 461 -30.22 -1.06 7.64
N ARG A 462 -29.93 -1.76 8.76
CA ARG A 462 -30.49 -3.08 9.02
C ARG A 462 -32.02 -3.06 9.02
N ASN A 463 -32.64 -2.07 9.66
CA ASN A 463 -34.10 -1.95 9.69
C ASN A 463 -34.68 -1.67 8.29
N TYR A 464 -33.96 -0.90 7.47
CA TYR A 464 -34.37 -0.68 6.08
C TYR A 464 -34.25 -1.95 5.25
N HIS A 465 -33.12 -2.69 5.38
CA HIS A 465 -32.94 -4.01 4.79
C HIS A 465 -34.12 -4.96 5.12
N ASN A 466 -34.48 -5.07 6.41
CA ASN A 466 -35.58 -5.92 6.83
C ASN A 466 -36.95 -5.47 6.25
N LYS A 467 -37.10 -4.17 5.93
CA LYS A 467 -38.33 -3.64 5.30
C LYS A 467 -38.43 -3.99 3.83
N ILE A 468 -37.31 -3.93 3.08
CA ILE A 468 -37.26 -4.14 1.62
C ILE A 468 -36.91 -5.57 1.22
N ASP A 469 -36.50 -6.39 2.17
CA ASP A 469 -35.99 -7.75 2.00
C ASP A 469 -34.89 -7.86 0.93
N SER A 470 -33.96 -6.88 0.92
CA SER A 470 -32.88 -6.81 -0.03
C SER A 470 -31.61 -6.25 0.61
N ARG A 471 -30.47 -6.87 0.32
CA ARG A 471 -29.15 -6.32 0.69
C ARG A 471 -28.71 -5.15 -0.20
N GLN A 472 -29.45 -4.91 -1.29
CA GLN A 472 -29.13 -3.85 -2.24
C GLN A 472 -30.27 -2.85 -2.32
N PHE A 473 -29.94 -1.55 -2.30
CA PHE A 473 -30.92 -0.47 -2.36
C PHE A 473 -30.34 0.81 -2.97
N ASN A 474 -31.23 1.72 -3.41
CA ASN A 474 -30.85 3.04 -3.89
C ASN A 474 -30.74 4.04 -2.74
N ALA A 475 -29.67 4.86 -2.71
CA ALA A 475 -29.43 5.83 -1.65
C ALA A 475 -30.50 6.93 -1.57
N GLY A 476 -31.07 7.33 -2.72
CA GLY A 476 -32.18 8.30 -2.74
C GLY A 476 -33.48 7.76 -2.14
N GLU A 477 -33.77 6.46 -2.35
CA GLU A 477 -34.92 5.80 -1.72
C GLU A 477 -34.72 5.64 -0.21
N TYR A 478 -33.49 5.29 0.20
CA TYR A 478 -33.15 5.24 1.62
C TYR A 478 -33.24 6.62 2.29
N ALA A 479 -32.86 7.69 1.58
CA ALA A 479 -33.03 9.07 2.08
C ALA A 479 -34.50 9.43 2.34
N LYS A 480 -35.41 9.04 1.43
CA LYS A 480 -36.85 9.20 1.63
C LYS A 480 -37.36 8.43 2.84
N TYR A 481 -36.87 7.19 3.03
CA TYR A 481 -37.23 6.39 4.19
C TYR A 481 -36.74 7.02 5.50
N MET A 482 -35.57 7.61 5.52
CA MET A 482 -35.00 8.30 6.68
C MET A 482 -35.61 9.68 6.95
N GLY A 483 -36.34 10.25 5.98
CA GLY A 483 -36.84 11.63 6.06
C GLY A 483 -35.71 12.67 6.08
N LEU A 484 -34.59 12.38 5.42
CA LEU A 484 -33.39 13.22 5.42
C LEU A 484 -33.05 13.69 3.99
N PRO A 485 -32.38 14.85 3.84
CA PRO A 485 -31.89 15.30 2.54
C PRO A 485 -30.91 14.26 1.94
N THR A 486 -31.07 13.97 0.65
CA THR A 486 -30.29 12.94 -0.06
C THR A 486 -28.77 13.18 0.04
N HIS A 487 -28.31 14.44 -0.02
CA HIS A 487 -26.89 14.75 0.09
C HIS A 487 -26.29 14.39 1.46
N GLN A 488 -27.06 14.57 2.56
CA GLN A 488 -26.62 14.17 3.90
C GLN A 488 -26.54 12.65 4.03
N VAL A 489 -27.53 11.93 3.49
CA VAL A 489 -27.52 10.46 3.49
C VAL A 489 -26.37 9.92 2.67
N ARG A 490 -26.11 10.45 1.48
CA ARG A 490 -24.95 10.06 0.66
C ARG A 490 -23.62 10.25 1.39
N GLN A 491 -23.46 11.37 2.08
CA GLN A 491 -22.24 11.62 2.87
C GLN A 491 -22.09 10.59 3.99
N ARG A 492 -23.16 10.23 4.70
CA ARG A 492 -23.13 9.18 5.74
C ARG A 492 -22.80 7.81 5.15
N LEU A 493 -23.43 7.45 4.03
CA LEU A 493 -23.16 6.20 3.34
C LEU A 493 -21.69 6.11 2.89
N MET A 494 -21.09 7.21 2.45
CA MET A 494 -19.68 7.26 2.12
C MET A 494 -18.79 6.93 3.33
N TYR A 495 -19.08 7.48 4.51
CA TYR A 495 -18.31 7.14 5.74
C TYR A 495 -18.48 5.66 6.11
N LEU A 496 -19.68 5.12 6.01
CA LEU A 496 -19.92 3.70 6.28
C LEU A 496 -19.23 2.79 5.27
N ALA A 497 -19.12 3.22 4.02
CA ALA A 497 -18.36 2.50 2.98
C ALA A 497 -16.84 2.53 3.24
N GLN A 498 -16.28 3.65 3.72
CA GLN A 498 -14.87 3.73 4.13
C GLN A 498 -14.53 2.76 5.26
N ASP A 499 -15.47 2.56 6.18
CA ASP A 499 -15.31 1.63 7.30
C ASP A 499 -15.67 0.18 6.91
N GLY A 500 -16.16 -0.02 5.69
CA GLY A 500 -16.45 -1.33 5.14
C GLY A 500 -17.77 -1.97 5.59
N PHE A 501 -18.70 -1.21 6.13
CA PHE A 501 -20.02 -1.71 6.50
C PHE A 501 -20.96 -1.92 5.31
N ILE A 502 -20.71 -1.17 4.24
CA ILE A 502 -21.46 -1.22 2.99
C ILE A 502 -20.54 -1.02 1.80
N PHE A 503 -20.97 -1.43 0.62
CA PHE A 503 -20.47 -0.96 -0.66
C PHE A 503 -21.42 0.11 -1.19
N TYR A 504 -20.86 1.21 -1.68
CA TYR A 504 -21.63 2.30 -2.25
C TYR A 504 -21.08 2.68 -3.61
N ASN A 505 -21.86 2.39 -4.66
CA ASN A 505 -21.57 2.87 -6.00
C ASN A 505 -22.24 4.24 -6.17
N MET A 506 -21.42 5.31 -6.30
CA MET A 506 -21.93 6.69 -6.40
C MET A 506 -22.53 7.00 -7.78
N GLU A 507 -22.14 6.29 -8.82
CA GLU A 507 -22.60 6.53 -10.20
C GLU A 507 -24.00 5.99 -10.37
N SER A 508 -24.24 4.76 -9.93
CA SER A 508 -25.58 4.15 -9.93
C SER A 508 -26.41 4.52 -8.69
N ASP A 509 -25.84 5.25 -7.73
CA ASP A 509 -26.44 5.56 -6.42
C ASP A 509 -26.90 4.32 -5.64
N THR A 510 -26.22 3.19 -5.85
CA THR A 510 -26.57 1.87 -5.31
C THR A 510 -25.71 1.52 -4.11
N VAL A 511 -26.36 1.05 -3.04
CA VAL A 511 -25.73 0.58 -1.80
C VAL A 511 -25.92 -0.93 -1.68
N THR A 512 -24.85 -1.65 -1.35
CA THR A 512 -24.90 -3.08 -1.02
C THR A 512 -24.41 -3.28 0.41
N ILE A 513 -25.16 -3.98 1.25
CA ILE A 513 -24.84 -4.20 2.65
C ILE A 513 -23.87 -5.36 2.79
N ASN A 514 -22.78 -5.15 3.54
CA ASN A 514 -21.78 -6.17 3.88
C ASN A 514 -22.16 -6.94 5.15
N ASP A 515 -21.70 -8.17 5.26
CA ASP A 515 -21.88 -9.01 6.47
C ASP A 515 -21.34 -8.32 7.72
N LYS A 516 -20.23 -7.59 7.61
CA LYS A 516 -19.65 -6.79 8.69
C LYS A 516 -20.65 -5.88 9.40
N LEU A 517 -21.67 -5.35 8.69
CA LEU A 517 -22.70 -4.51 9.33
C LEU A 517 -23.52 -5.32 10.33
N PHE A 518 -23.94 -6.51 9.94
CA PHE A 518 -24.74 -7.40 10.79
C PHE A 518 -23.90 -7.94 11.95
N ASP A 519 -22.69 -8.40 11.67
CA ASP A 519 -21.76 -8.92 12.67
C ASP A 519 -21.43 -7.86 13.72
N TYR A 520 -21.22 -6.62 13.28
CA TYR A 520 -20.92 -5.51 14.19
C TYR A 520 -22.09 -5.19 15.14
N ILE A 521 -23.33 -5.28 14.64
CA ILE A 521 -24.54 -5.16 15.47
C ILE A 521 -24.67 -6.35 16.42
N GLN A 522 -24.41 -7.57 15.95
CA GLN A 522 -24.52 -8.78 16.77
C GLN A 522 -23.44 -8.82 17.84
N ALA A 523 -22.21 -8.38 17.54
CA ALA A 523 -21.13 -8.20 18.50
C ALA A 523 -21.54 -7.21 19.61
N ARG A 524 -22.14 -6.07 19.25
CA ARG A 524 -22.62 -5.07 20.21
C ARG A 524 -23.64 -5.61 21.21
N ILE A 525 -24.58 -6.43 20.75
CA ILE A 525 -25.61 -7.04 21.61
C ILE A 525 -25.17 -8.38 22.19
N GLY A 526 -23.93 -8.81 21.93
CA GLY A 526 -23.31 -10.00 22.50
C GLY A 526 -23.82 -11.32 21.98
N LYS A 527 -24.37 -11.35 20.76
CA LYS A 527 -24.84 -12.59 20.11
C LYS A 527 -23.73 -13.35 19.40
N ILE A 528 -22.67 -12.70 19.02
CA ILE A 528 -21.47 -13.32 18.44
C ILE A 528 -20.24 -12.84 19.19
N ASP A 529 -19.21 -13.67 19.21
CA ASP A 529 -17.90 -13.30 19.68
C ASP A 529 -17.19 -12.41 18.64
N TYR A 530 -16.21 -11.62 19.09
CA TYR A 530 -15.43 -10.70 18.26
C TYR A 530 -13.98 -10.66 18.77
N ASP A 531 -13.11 -9.99 18.05
CA ASP A 531 -11.72 -9.80 18.45
C ASP A 531 -11.29 -8.33 18.39
N VAL A 532 -10.11 -8.03 18.90
CA VAL A 532 -9.48 -6.71 18.89
C VAL A 532 -8.23 -6.66 18.00
N ILE A 533 -8.03 -7.67 17.14
CA ILE A 533 -6.81 -7.85 16.38
C ILE A 533 -6.73 -6.83 15.26
N ARG A 534 -5.77 -5.95 15.40
CA ARG A 534 -5.46 -4.90 14.43
C ARG A 534 -3.97 -4.69 14.32
N ILE A 535 -3.42 -5.02 13.17
CA ILE A 535 -2.00 -4.90 12.87
C ILE A 535 -1.76 -3.59 12.13
N LYS A 536 -0.90 -2.75 12.70
CA LYS A 536 -0.47 -1.48 12.08
C LYS A 536 0.95 -1.65 11.57
N SER A 537 1.15 -1.35 10.29
CA SER A 537 2.44 -1.35 9.62
C SER A 537 2.87 0.09 9.31
N GLY A 538 4.11 0.42 9.65
CA GLY A 538 4.74 1.69 9.33
C GLY A 538 6.13 1.46 8.76
N VAL A 539 6.34 1.79 7.47
CA VAL A 539 7.61 1.57 6.76
C VAL A 539 8.10 2.85 6.09
N GLU A 540 9.40 2.92 5.86
CA GLU A 540 10.05 3.97 5.09
C GLU A 540 10.56 3.41 3.75
N SER A 541 10.81 4.31 2.78
CA SER A 541 11.41 3.92 1.49
C SER A 541 12.79 3.29 1.70
N PRO A 542 13.13 2.19 1.00
CA PRO A 542 12.43 1.54 -0.11
C PRO A 542 11.41 0.45 0.28
N ASP A 543 11.23 0.15 1.56
CA ASP A 543 10.41 -0.98 2.01
C ASP A 543 8.92 -0.85 1.64
N HIS A 544 8.26 -2.02 1.55
CA HIS A 544 6.83 -2.16 1.34
C HIS A 544 6.14 -2.53 2.66
N ASN A 545 4.88 -2.09 2.83
CA ASN A 545 4.10 -2.43 4.02
C ASN A 545 3.81 -3.93 4.11
N ALA A 546 3.50 -4.55 2.98
CA ALA A 546 3.35 -5.99 2.90
C ALA A 546 3.66 -6.52 1.50
N ILE A 547 3.99 -7.79 1.42
CA ILE A 547 4.21 -8.55 0.18
C ILE A 547 3.38 -9.81 0.27
N LEU A 548 2.43 -9.95 -0.67
CA LEU A 548 1.69 -11.19 -0.86
C LEU A 548 2.46 -12.09 -1.81
N ASP A 549 2.91 -13.23 -1.33
CA ASP A 549 3.56 -14.26 -2.13
C ASP A 549 2.52 -15.21 -2.74
N LEU A 550 2.39 -15.19 -4.06
CA LEU A 550 1.41 -15.96 -4.81
C LEU A 550 1.78 -17.45 -4.97
N SER A 551 2.93 -17.88 -4.50
CA SER A 551 3.36 -19.28 -4.53
C SER A 551 2.73 -20.07 -3.38
N ASN A 552 2.66 -19.50 -2.20
CA ASN A 552 2.14 -20.09 -0.97
C ASN A 552 0.96 -19.33 -0.36
N MET A 553 0.65 -18.13 -0.85
CA MET A 553 -0.38 -17.20 -0.35
C MET A 553 -0.04 -16.58 1.00
N ASP A 554 1.23 -16.49 1.37
CA ASP A 554 1.67 -15.82 2.58
C ASP A 554 1.69 -14.31 2.40
N LEU A 555 1.15 -13.59 3.39
CA LEU A 555 1.19 -12.13 3.44
C LEU A 555 2.27 -11.68 4.44
N ASN A 556 3.44 -11.33 3.92
CA ASN A 556 4.58 -10.86 4.71
C ASN A 556 4.42 -9.37 5.02
N ILE A 557 4.09 -9.03 6.26
CA ILE A 557 3.84 -7.67 6.75
C ILE A 557 5.09 -7.15 7.46
N LYS A 558 5.58 -5.97 7.08
CA LYS A 558 6.73 -5.29 7.67
C LYS A 558 6.31 -4.05 8.45
N GLY A 559 7.20 -3.54 9.30
CA GLY A 559 6.98 -2.30 10.05
C GLY A 559 5.97 -2.42 11.18
N VAL A 560 5.76 -3.62 11.71
CA VAL A 560 4.84 -3.91 12.81
C VAL A 560 5.54 -3.69 14.13
N GLN A 561 5.13 -2.69 14.90
CA GLN A 561 5.72 -2.43 16.22
C GLN A 561 5.17 -3.37 17.30
N ARG A 562 3.87 -3.62 17.28
CA ARG A 562 3.16 -4.50 18.21
C ARG A 562 1.82 -4.94 17.67
N VAL A 563 1.34 -6.07 18.16
CA VAL A 563 0.01 -6.59 17.90
C VAL A 563 -0.69 -6.86 19.22
N PHE A 564 -1.81 -6.19 19.47
CA PHE A 564 -2.69 -6.52 20.57
C PHE A 564 -3.56 -7.69 20.15
N VAL A 565 -3.47 -8.79 20.90
CA VAL A 565 -4.24 -10.01 20.63
C VAL A 565 -5.46 -10.09 21.54
N SER A 566 -5.27 -9.75 22.81
CA SER A 566 -6.34 -9.70 23.81
C SER A 566 -6.09 -8.58 24.80
N ASP A 567 -7.04 -7.65 24.91
CA ASP A 567 -6.99 -6.57 25.90
C ASP A 567 -7.39 -7.08 27.30
N SER A 568 -8.36 -8.01 27.38
CA SER A 568 -8.86 -8.56 28.64
C SER A 568 -7.83 -9.44 29.37
N GLN A 569 -6.99 -10.13 28.61
CA GLN A 569 -5.96 -11.04 29.11
C GLN A 569 -4.55 -10.46 29.06
N ASN A 570 -4.41 -9.18 28.67
CA ASN A 570 -3.13 -8.47 28.53
C ASN A 570 -2.11 -9.24 27.68
N VAL A 571 -2.56 -9.75 26.49
CA VAL A 571 -1.67 -10.45 25.57
C VAL A 571 -1.27 -9.55 24.42
N VAL A 572 0.04 -9.24 24.34
CA VAL A 572 0.65 -8.36 23.35
C VAL A 572 1.88 -9.01 22.73
N ILE A 573 2.00 -8.93 21.41
CA ILE A 573 3.13 -9.43 20.62
C ILE A 573 3.98 -8.25 20.13
N TYR A 574 5.30 -8.35 20.28
CA TYR A 574 6.30 -7.43 19.74
C TYR A 574 7.21 -8.21 18.80
N PRO A 575 6.95 -8.16 17.47
CA PRO A 575 7.71 -8.97 16.52
C PRO A 575 9.14 -8.45 16.35
N ASP A 576 10.10 -9.36 16.24
CA ASP A 576 11.47 -9.07 15.83
C ASP A 576 11.49 -8.54 14.39
N ASN A 577 12.49 -7.71 14.08
CA ASN A 577 12.60 -7.05 12.77
C ASN A 577 11.30 -6.38 12.31
N ARG A 578 10.34 -6.17 13.24
CA ARG A 578 9.02 -5.59 12.97
C ARG A 578 8.28 -6.32 11.84
N GLY A 579 8.46 -7.62 11.72
CA GLY A 579 7.90 -8.44 10.64
C GLY A 579 7.03 -9.57 11.15
N ILE A 580 5.93 -9.84 10.44
CA ILE A 580 5.07 -11.02 10.65
C ILE A 580 4.69 -11.63 9.31
N THR A 581 4.51 -12.94 9.26
CA THR A 581 4.03 -13.68 8.10
C THR A 581 2.62 -14.18 8.37
N MET A 582 1.63 -13.49 7.81
CA MET A 582 0.23 -13.87 7.96
C MET A 582 -0.12 -15.00 7.00
N LYS A 583 -0.77 -16.02 7.53
CA LYS A 583 -1.27 -17.20 6.84
C LYS A 583 -2.80 -17.13 6.69
N LYS A 584 -3.39 -18.20 6.19
CA LYS A 584 -4.85 -18.32 6.09
C LYS A 584 -5.53 -18.09 7.45
N ASN A 585 -6.71 -17.47 7.43
CA ASN A 585 -7.59 -17.29 8.59
C ASN A 585 -6.90 -16.62 9.80
N ARG A 586 -6.19 -15.51 9.58
CA ARG A 586 -5.56 -14.71 10.66
C ARG A 586 -4.48 -15.44 11.47
N GLN A 587 -4.07 -16.63 11.07
CA GLN A 587 -2.88 -17.25 11.63
C GLN A 587 -1.66 -16.46 11.19
N PHE A 588 -0.63 -16.36 12.02
CA PHE A 588 0.63 -15.74 11.61
C PHE A 588 1.83 -16.25 12.39
N ASP A 589 2.95 -16.30 11.70
CA ASP A 589 4.23 -16.69 12.24
C ASP A 589 5.08 -15.42 12.49
N PHE A 590 5.88 -15.44 13.56
CA PHE A 590 6.76 -14.35 13.95
C PHE A 590 7.88 -14.86 14.85
N GLY A 591 8.95 -14.09 15.00
CA GLY A 591 9.89 -14.16 16.11
C GLY A 591 9.69 -12.94 16.99
N GLY A 592 10.16 -12.97 18.24
CA GLY A 592 10.16 -11.81 19.10
C GLY A 592 9.63 -12.05 20.51
N VAL A 593 8.96 -11.04 21.02
CA VAL A 593 8.53 -11.00 22.43
C VAL A 593 7.00 -11.12 22.53
N VAL A 594 6.54 -12.04 23.37
CA VAL A 594 5.14 -12.16 23.76
C VAL A 594 5.00 -11.80 25.24
N VAL A 595 4.19 -10.81 25.52
CA VAL A 595 3.76 -10.49 26.87
C VAL A 595 2.39 -11.13 27.09
N GLY A 596 2.30 -12.05 28.03
CA GLY A 596 1.05 -12.71 28.44
C GLY A 596 0.81 -12.46 29.93
N GLY A 597 -0.06 -11.50 30.25
CA GLY A 597 -0.29 -11.09 31.64
C GLY A 597 1.00 -10.52 32.28
N LEU A 598 1.46 -11.17 33.34
CA LEU A 598 2.67 -10.79 34.09
C LEU A 598 3.96 -11.43 33.50
N PHE A 599 3.84 -12.26 32.48
CA PHE A 599 4.95 -13.05 31.95
C PHE A 599 5.40 -12.57 30.57
N THR A 600 6.69 -12.67 30.31
CA THR A 600 7.29 -12.24 29.05
C THR A 600 8.12 -13.38 28.46
N PHE A 601 7.74 -13.80 27.28
CA PHE A 601 8.37 -14.88 26.51
C PHE A 601 9.20 -14.28 25.40
N PHE A 602 10.43 -14.74 25.23
CA PHE A 602 11.36 -14.36 24.16
C PHE A 602 11.64 -15.60 23.30
N GLY A 603 11.43 -15.51 21.99
CA GLY A 603 11.67 -16.67 21.11
C GLY A 603 11.57 -16.34 19.65
N ASP A 604 12.21 -17.16 18.81
CA ASP A 604 12.38 -16.91 17.38
C ASP A 604 11.36 -17.61 16.47
N SER A 605 10.71 -18.65 16.95
CA SER A 605 9.76 -19.47 16.17
C SER A 605 8.43 -19.60 16.87
N LEU A 606 7.62 -18.56 16.72
CA LEU A 606 6.32 -18.42 17.37
C LEU A 606 5.21 -18.39 16.33
N SER A 607 4.08 -19.05 16.59
CA SER A 607 2.95 -19.11 15.66
C SER A 607 1.63 -18.85 16.39
N PHE A 608 0.95 -17.79 16.00
CA PHE A 608 -0.39 -17.47 16.51
C PHE A 608 -1.45 -18.26 15.74
N ASN A 609 -2.29 -18.97 16.45
CA ASN A 609 -3.44 -19.70 15.92
C ASN A 609 -4.74 -19.02 16.35
N TYR A 610 -5.48 -18.48 15.39
CA TYR A 610 -6.73 -17.77 15.66
C TYR A 610 -7.87 -18.69 16.11
N GLU A 611 -7.97 -19.90 15.57
CA GLU A 611 -9.07 -20.82 15.87
C GLU A 611 -9.01 -21.26 17.34
N ASN A 612 -7.84 -21.72 17.77
CA ASN A 612 -7.60 -22.17 19.13
C ASN A 612 -7.30 -21.00 20.09
N PHE A 613 -7.18 -19.81 19.59
CA PHE A 613 -6.81 -18.57 20.30
C PHE A 613 -5.59 -18.79 21.20
N SER A 614 -4.52 -19.22 20.57
CA SER A 614 -3.29 -19.64 21.24
C SER A 614 -2.04 -19.23 20.45
N ILE A 615 -0.89 -19.23 21.14
CA ILE A 615 0.43 -19.04 20.52
C ILE A 615 1.23 -20.32 20.76
N ALA A 616 1.54 -21.04 19.69
CA ALA A 616 2.51 -22.12 19.73
C ALA A 616 3.92 -21.52 19.79
N MET A 617 4.72 -21.96 20.73
CA MET A 617 6.05 -21.45 21.04
C MET A 617 7.04 -22.61 20.93
N ASN A 618 7.53 -22.85 19.69
CA ASN A 618 8.40 -24.00 19.43
C ASN A 618 9.82 -23.78 19.95
N THR A 619 10.22 -22.53 20.12
CA THR A 619 11.53 -22.17 20.67
C THR A 619 11.35 -20.91 21.51
N ILE A 620 11.50 -21.04 22.80
CA ILE A 620 11.52 -19.94 23.77
C ILE A 620 12.93 -19.91 24.37
N ASP A 621 13.68 -18.86 24.10
CA ASP A 621 15.02 -18.68 24.63
C ASP A 621 14.97 -18.39 26.12
N SER A 622 14.04 -17.54 26.54
CA SER A 622 13.85 -17.20 27.94
C SER A 622 12.40 -16.78 28.28
N LEU A 623 11.99 -17.15 29.48
CA LEU A 623 10.74 -16.74 30.12
C LEU A 623 11.08 -15.89 31.33
N HIS A 624 10.63 -14.63 31.32
CA HIS A 624 10.75 -13.71 32.43
C HIS A 624 9.44 -13.64 33.20
N LEU A 625 9.52 -13.76 34.50
CA LEU A 625 8.39 -13.83 35.42
C LEU A 625 8.29 -12.57 36.26
N ARG A 626 7.08 -12.03 36.40
CA ARG A 626 6.75 -10.95 37.34
C ARG A 626 5.61 -11.40 38.22
N TYR A 627 5.49 -10.81 39.40
CA TYR A 627 4.40 -11.09 40.32
C TYR A 627 3.97 -9.82 41.09
N LYS A 628 2.77 -9.82 41.59
CA LYS A 628 2.21 -8.74 42.44
C LYS A 628 2.67 -8.91 43.87
N THR A 629 3.33 -7.87 44.41
CA THR A 629 3.77 -7.85 45.80
C THR A 629 2.62 -7.37 46.72
N GLU A 630 2.75 -7.59 48.01
CA GLU A 630 1.82 -7.03 49.02
C GLU A 630 1.92 -5.49 49.11
N LYS A 631 3.08 -4.91 48.71
CA LYS A 631 3.30 -3.47 48.74
C LYS A 631 2.42 -2.77 47.70
N ARG A 632 1.90 -1.61 48.08
CA ARG A 632 1.06 -0.77 47.24
C ARG A 632 1.74 0.54 46.95
N ASN A 633 1.52 1.07 45.74
CA ASN A 633 1.96 2.42 45.37
C ASN A 633 1.01 3.48 45.99
N SER A 634 1.32 4.78 45.73
CA SER A 634 0.53 5.92 46.21
C SER A 634 -0.91 5.95 45.70
N TYR A 635 -1.23 5.19 44.65
CA TYR A 635 -2.57 5.04 44.09
C TYR A 635 -3.31 3.80 44.56
N GLY A 636 -2.76 3.07 45.54
CA GLY A 636 -3.35 1.85 46.09
C GLY A 636 -3.18 0.59 45.25
N GLN A 637 -2.46 0.64 44.13
CA GLN A 637 -2.20 -0.52 43.26
C GLN A 637 -1.02 -1.32 43.81
N GLN A 638 -1.11 -2.65 43.70
CA GLN A 638 -0.03 -3.56 44.04
C GLN A 638 1.20 -3.32 43.17
N MET A 639 2.36 -3.24 43.82
CA MET A 639 3.63 -3.10 43.10
C MET A 639 4.03 -4.45 42.50
N LEU A 640 4.67 -4.40 41.32
CA LEU A 640 5.21 -5.57 40.65
C LEU A 640 6.67 -5.78 41.02
N ALA A 641 7.08 -7.01 41.25
CA ALA A 641 8.45 -7.44 41.38
C ALA A 641 8.83 -8.39 40.24
N ASN A 642 10.09 -8.33 39.82
CA ASN A 642 10.64 -9.28 38.87
C ASN A 642 11.23 -10.47 39.61
N VAL A 643 10.98 -11.68 39.12
CA VAL A 643 11.78 -12.84 39.48
C VAL A 643 13.14 -12.68 38.82
N GLN A 644 14.21 -12.88 39.60
CA GLN A 644 15.58 -12.55 39.12
C GLN A 644 16.14 -13.60 38.16
N ASN A 645 15.69 -14.85 38.26
CA ASN A 645 16.07 -15.91 37.34
C ASN A 645 15.08 -16.03 36.19
N THR A 646 15.60 -16.40 35.05
CA THR A 646 14.82 -16.73 33.86
C THR A 646 14.70 -18.23 33.71
N ILE A 647 13.59 -18.70 33.16
CA ILE A 647 13.48 -20.08 32.69
C ILE A 647 13.85 -20.09 31.22
N ASN A 648 14.78 -20.95 30.82
CA ASN A 648 15.38 -20.97 29.50
C ASN A 648 15.10 -22.26 28.75
N ASP A 649 15.26 -22.22 27.42
CA ASP A 649 15.17 -23.36 26.51
C ASP A 649 13.81 -24.06 26.58
N LEU A 650 12.71 -23.28 26.55
CA LEU A 650 11.37 -23.81 26.68
C LEU A 650 10.72 -24.09 25.33
N THR A 651 9.79 -25.03 25.36
CA THR A 651 8.82 -25.27 24.29
C THR A 651 7.44 -25.37 24.91
N GLY A 652 6.44 -24.80 24.29
CA GLY A 652 5.09 -24.88 24.85
C GLY A 652 4.04 -24.08 24.07
N THR A 653 2.87 -24.01 24.67
CA THR A 653 1.71 -23.32 24.09
C THR A 653 1.12 -22.34 25.10
N LEU A 654 0.97 -21.07 24.70
CA LEU A 654 0.24 -20.07 25.43
C LEU A 654 -1.22 -20.04 24.94
N LEU A 655 -2.14 -20.49 25.77
CA LEU A 655 -3.58 -20.34 25.55
C LEU A 655 -3.99 -18.95 26.06
N ILE A 656 -4.47 -18.09 25.15
CA ILE A 656 -4.72 -16.67 25.42
C ILE A 656 -6.00 -16.50 26.24
N ASP A 657 -7.09 -17.06 25.77
CA ASP A 657 -8.40 -17.09 26.40
C ASP A 657 -9.17 -18.34 25.87
N ASN A 658 -10.40 -18.52 26.32
CA ASN A 658 -11.30 -19.50 25.73
C ASN A 658 -11.48 -19.18 24.24
N PRO A 659 -11.34 -20.15 23.31
CA PRO A 659 -11.52 -19.92 21.87
C PRO A 659 -12.84 -19.26 21.46
N ASP A 660 -13.89 -19.40 22.26
CA ASP A 660 -15.20 -18.79 22.06
C ASP A 660 -15.38 -17.46 22.81
N ASN A 661 -14.32 -16.91 23.41
CA ASN A 661 -14.28 -15.66 24.16
C ASN A 661 -13.14 -14.74 23.75
N LYS A 662 -12.87 -14.62 22.46
CA LYS A 662 -11.80 -13.74 21.93
C LYS A 662 -12.01 -12.28 22.31
N SER A 663 -13.28 -11.89 22.47
CA SER A 663 -13.70 -10.55 22.93
C SER A 663 -13.35 -10.27 24.39
N GLY A 664 -13.06 -11.29 25.20
CA GLY A 664 -12.87 -11.14 26.64
C GLY A 664 -14.11 -10.70 27.38
N LYS A 665 -15.31 -10.93 26.84
CA LYS A 665 -16.58 -10.50 27.39
C LYS A 665 -16.96 -11.31 28.65
N GLU A 666 -16.67 -12.60 28.62
CA GLU A 666 -16.83 -13.48 29.76
C GLU A 666 -15.51 -13.51 30.54
N ASN A 667 -15.63 -13.58 31.85
CA ASN A 667 -14.46 -13.65 32.73
C ASN A 667 -14.07 -15.10 32.98
N TYR A 668 -12.97 -15.52 32.36
CA TYR A 668 -12.31 -16.79 32.58
C TYR A 668 -11.00 -16.58 33.35
N PRO A 669 -11.01 -16.52 34.69
CA PRO A 669 -9.85 -16.12 35.50
C PRO A 669 -8.66 -17.09 35.40
N ARG A 670 -8.88 -18.26 34.82
CA ARG A 670 -7.81 -19.23 34.54
C ARG A 670 -6.86 -18.79 33.43
N TYR A 671 -7.32 -17.99 32.48
CA TYR A 671 -6.49 -17.54 31.36
C TYR A 671 -5.72 -16.28 31.72
N PRO A 672 -4.59 -16.00 31.00
CA PRO A 672 -3.92 -16.88 30.07
C PRO A 672 -3.27 -18.10 30.75
N VAL A 673 -3.08 -19.16 29.96
CA VAL A 673 -2.48 -20.42 30.46
C VAL A 673 -1.26 -20.74 29.60
N PHE A 674 -0.10 -20.90 30.22
CA PHE A 674 1.08 -21.47 29.57
C PHE A 674 1.24 -22.94 29.88
N LYS A 675 1.40 -23.76 28.86
CA LYS A 675 1.68 -25.20 28.98
C LYS A 675 3.08 -25.45 28.42
N GLY A 676 4.04 -25.66 29.30
CA GLY A 676 5.38 -26.13 28.91
C GLY A 676 5.32 -27.62 28.57
N GLU A 677 5.80 -27.97 27.38
CA GLU A 677 5.65 -29.32 26.81
C GLU A 677 6.93 -30.14 26.94
N GLN A 678 8.05 -29.50 27.10
CA GLN A 678 9.37 -30.14 27.22
C GLN A 678 10.09 -29.68 28.48
N GLU A 679 11.23 -30.32 28.74
CA GLU A 679 12.12 -29.93 29.81
C GLU A 679 12.74 -28.56 29.53
N SER A 680 12.94 -27.75 30.59
CA SER A 680 13.52 -26.42 30.53
C SER A 680 14.54 -26.22 31.63
N TYR A 681 15.23 -25.10 31.64
CA TYR A 681 16.37 -24.93 32.51
C TYR A 681 16.35 -23.59 33.23
N VAL A 682 16.77 -23.59 34.49
CA VAL A 682 17.14 -22.39 35.23
C VAL A 682 18.63 -22.44 35.47
N TYR A 683 19.32 -21.41 34.97
CA TYR A 683 20.79 -21.28 35.11
C TYR A 683 21.13 -20.25 36.19
N TYR A 684 22.31 -20.45 36.81
CA TYR A 684 22.84 -19.60 37.86
C TYR A 684 24.23 -19.06 37.51
N ASN A 685 24.57 -19.04 36.22
CA ASN A 685 25.92 -18.72 35.70
C ASN A 685 26.34 -17.26 35.90
N ASP A 686 25.41 -16.36 36.18
CA ASP A 686 25.73 -14.94 36.37
C ASP A 686 26.11 -14.61 37.82
N LEU A 687 25.95 -15.59 38.73
CA LEU A 687 26.33 -15.41 40.12
C LEU A 687 27.86 -15.42 40.29
N PHE A 688 28.39 -14.59 41.17
CA PHE A 688 29.78 -14.50 41.57
C PHE A 688 30.79 -14.41 40.42
N ASN A 689 30.44 -13.81 39.30
CA ASN A 689 31.24 -13.70 38.05
C ASN A 689 31.51 -15.06 37.36
N GLY A 690 30.56 -16.00 37.44
CA GLY A 690 30.49 -17.17 36.56
C GLY A 690 31.17 -18.47 37.00
N PRO A 691 31.28 -18.80 38.29
CA PRO A 691 31.81 -20.11 38.72
C PRO A 691 30.82 -21.26 38.41
N TYR A 692 29.53 -20.98 38.38
CA TYR A 692 28.50 -21.97 38.04
C TYR A 692 28.26 -22.01 36.54
N LYS A 693 28.93 -22.90 35.80
CA LYS A 693 28.82 -23.00 34.33
C LYS A 693 27.52 -23.64 33.89
N LYS A 694 26.90 -23.12 32.84
CA LYS A 694 25.64 -23.61 32.28
C LYS A 694 25.63 -25.09 31.96
N GLU A 695 26.76 -25.64 31.51
CA GLU A 695 26.90 -27.00 31.02
C GLU A 695 26.71 -28.07 32.09
N ASN A 696 26.95 -27.71 33.36
CA ASN A 696 27.01 -28.69 34.45
C ASN A 696 26.38 -28.20 35.77
N PHE A 697 26.03 -26.90 35.88
CA PHE A 697 25.36 -26.35 37.07
C PHE A 697 24.06 -25.68 36.69
N TYR A 698 22.96 -26.38 36.86
CA TYR A 698 21.63 -25.93 36.46
C TYR A 698 20.51 -26.71 37.20
N PHE A 699 19.34 -26.13 37.19
CA PHE A 699 18.11 -26.83 37.58
C PHE A 699 17.30 -27.17 36.34
N LYS A 700 17.08 -28.43 36.05
CA LYS A 700 16.31 -28.93 34.91
C LYS A 700 14.88 -29.13 35.37
N LEU A 701 13.96 -28.34 34.80
CA LEU A 701 12.54 -28.39 35.08
C LEU A 701 11.87 -29.47 34.25
N TYR A 702 10.91 -30.17 34.84
CA TYR A 702 10.00 -31.05 34.13
C TYR A 702 8.90 -30.24 33.45
N PRO A 703 8.18 -30.77 32.45
CA PRO A 703 7.01 -30.12 31.85
C PRO A 703 6.06 -29.60 32.91
N PHE A 704 5.58 -28.36 32.75
CA PHE A 704 4.74 -27.70 33.74
C PHE A 704 3.63 -26.87 33.09
N THR A 705 2.62 -26.53 33.84
CA THR A 705 1.51 -25.66 33.42
C THR A 705 1.36 -24.53 34.43
N MET A 706 1.22 -23.32 33.91
CA MET A 706 0.91 -22.13 34.70
C MET A 706 -0.39 -21.52 34.16
N ASP A 707 -1.33 -21.25 35.01
CA ASP A 707 -2.60 -20.59 34.69
C ASP A 707 -2.70 -19.22 35.36
N SER A 708 -3.73 -18.47 34.97
CA SER A 708 -4.01 -17.15 35.57
C SER A 708 -2.83 -16.18 35.48
N LEU A 709 -2.13 -16.16 34.31
CA LEU A 709 -0.87 -15.41 34.14
C LEU A 709 -1.04 -13.91 34.35
N ASP A 710 -2.24 -13.36 34.16
CA ASP A 710 -2.55 -11.94 34.41
C ASP A 710 -2.63 -11.60 35.91
N ASN A 711 -2.92 -12.59 36.73
CA ASN A 711 -3.06 -12.46 38.19
C ASN A 711 -2.41 -13.62 38.93
N TYR A 712 -1.22 -14.02 38.50
CA TYR A 712 -0.54 -15.17 39.00
C TYR A 712 -0.17 -15.04 40.49
N ASN A 713 -0.52 -16.02 41.28
CA ASN A 713 -0.15 -16.07 42.72
C ASN A 713 1.29 -16.59 42.83
N PRO A 714 2.22 -15.84 43.46
CA PRO A 714 3.59 -16.27 43.66
C PRO A 714 3.75 -17.57 44.41
N ASP A 715 2.81 -17.90 45.31
CA ASP A 715 2.82 -19.17 46.05
C ASP A 715 2.66 -20.40 45.14
N ASN A 716 2.17 -20.21 43.92
CA ASN A 716 2.03 -21.25 42.92
C ASN A 716 3.29 -21.42 42.03
N MET A 717 4.33 -20.60 42.23
CA MET A 717 5.62 -20.76 41.55
C MET A 717 6.35 -21.99 42.12
N LYS A 718 5.90 -23.19 41.71
CA LYS A 718 6.43 -24.48 42.16
C LYS A 718 6.75 -25.31 40.94
N PHE A 719 8.05 -25.43 40.65
CA PHE A 719 8.54 -26.16 39.47
C PHE A 719 9.31 -27.39 39.91
N LYS A 720 8.77 -28.56 39.66
CA LYS A 720 9.45 -29.84 39.92
C LYS A 720 10.54 -30.08 38.89
N GLY A 721 11.65 -30.66 39.35
CA GLY A 721 12.74 -30.91 38.43
C GLY A 721 13.93 -31.62 39.10
N ASN A 722 15.05 -31.61 38.41
CA ASN A 722 16.27 -32.26 38.81
C ASN A 722 17.41 -31.23 38.88
N PHE A 723 18.06 -31.15 40.05
CA PHE A 723 19.19 -30.22 40.22
C PHE A 723 20.50 -30.94 39.91
N ARG A 724 21.36 -30.28 39.15
CA ARG A 724 22.76 -30.65 38.87
C ARG A 724 23.68 -29.56 39.38
N SER A 725 24.66 -29.91 40.19
CA SER A 725 25.53 -29.00 40.93
C SER A 725 26.98 -29.07 40.48
N ALA A 726 27.26 -29.42 39.24
CA ALA A 726 28.65 -29.57 38.73
C ALA A 726 29.51 -30.55 39.56
N GLY A 727 28.94 -31.62 40.11
CA GLY A 727 29.63 -32.63 40.90
C GLY A 727 29.78 -32.24 42.37
N ILE A 728 29.22 -31.11 42.84
CA ILE A 728 29.20 -30.76 44.29
C ILE A 728 28.42 -31.80 45.05
N PHE A 729 27.19 -32.04 44.60
CA PHE A 729 26.30 -33.10 45.08
C PHE A 729 25.89 -34.03 43.96
N PRO A 730 25.55 -35.26 44.18
CA PRO A 730 24.87 -36.10 43.23
C PRO A 730 23.58 -35.43 42.76
N PRO A 731 23.17 -35.59 41.47
CA PRO A 731 21.87 -35.07 41.02
C PRO A 731 20.73 -35.57 41.90
N PHE A 732 19.79 -34.66 42.20
CA PHE A 732 18.60 -35.02 42.99
C PHE A 732 17.36 -34.25 42.51
N GLU A 733 16.21 -34.83 42.76
CA GLU A 733 14.94 -34.17 42.48
C GLU A 733 14.57 -33.22 43.62
N GLU A 734 14.04 -32.04 43.19
CA GLU A 734 13.54 -31.04 44.14
C GLU A 734 12.47 -30.17 43.46
N THR A 735 11.88 -29.21 44.20
CA THR A 735 10.93 -28.24 43.68
C THR A 735 11.52 -26.85 43.83
N LEU A 736 11.71 -26.14 42.70
CA LEU A 736 12.03 -24.72 42.69
C LEU A 736 10.80 -23.93 43.15
N VAL A 737 11.05 -22.97 44.03
CA VAL A 737 10.06 -22.01 44.55
C VAL A 737 10.62 -20.60 44.51
N LEU A 738 9.77 -19.60 44.60
CA LEU A 738 10.18 -18.21 44.77
C LEU A 738 10.82 -18.04 46.16
N ARG A 739 12.02 -17.48 46.21
CA ARG A 739 12.77 -17.19 47.45
C ARG A 739 12.57 -15.73 47.85
N ASP A 740 12.95 -15.40 49.15
CA ASP A 740 12.83 -14.05 49.72
C ASP A 740 13.66 -12.99 48.96
N ASP A 741 14.70 -13.39 48.29
CA ASP A 741 15.53 -12.54 47.40
C ASP A 741 14.96 -12.37 45.99
N ASN A 742 13.75 -12.81 45.74
CA ASN A 742 13.08 -12.87 44.44
C ASN A 742 13.73 -13.80 43.41
N SER A 743 14.59 -14.72 43.83
CA SER A 743 15.11 -15.75 42.95
C SER A 743 14.28 -17.02 42.93
N LEU A 744 14.46 -17.82 41.87
CA LEU A 744 13.99 -19.22 41.86
C LEU A 744 15.06 -20.09 42.54
N GLY A 745 14.67 -20.79 43.58
CA GLY A 745 15.55 -21.62 44.34
C GLY A 745 14.80 -22.72 45.05
N PHE A 746 15.52 -23.46 45.93
CA PHE A 746 14.96 -24.54 46.69
C PHE A 746 15.64 -24.64 48.07
N GLU A 747 14.99 -25.29 48.98
CA GLU A 747 15.54 -25.76 50.24
C GLU A 747 15.41 -27.27 50.31
N LYS A 748 16.48 -27.91 50.75
CA LYS A 748 16.53 -29.36 50.92
C LYS A 748 17.14 -29.73 52.22
N THR A 749 16.50 -30.59 52.97
CA THR A 749 17.10 -31.25 54.16
C THR A 749 17.62 -32.63 53.75
N THR A 750 18.89 -32.91 54.04
CA THR A 750 19.47 -34.22 53.77
C THR A 750 18.89 -35.30 54.67
N SER A 751 18.98 -36.57 54.28
CA SER A 751 18.74 -37.69 55.16
C SER A 751 19.75 -37.74 56.31
N GLU A 752 19.48 -38.54 57.33
CA GLU A 752 20.43 -38.78 58.44
C GLU A 752 21.79 -39.27 57.95
N GLN A 753 21.84 -39.95 56.81
CA GLN A 753 23.08 -40.42 56.20
C GLN A 753 23.91 -39.31 55.53
N GLY A 754 23.32 -38.15 55.41
CA GLY A 754 23.90 -37.00 54.65
C GLY A 754 24.05 -37.26 53.14
N LEU A 755 24.49 -36.24 52.40
CA LEU A 755 24.80 -36.31 50.97
C LEU A 755 26.30 -36.34 50.74
N PRO A 756 26.82 -37.18 49.82
CA PRO A 756 28.24 -37.14 49.42
C PRO A 756 28.55 -35.80 48.71
N LEU A 757 29.73 -35.27 49.01
CA LEU A 757 30.28 -34.07 48.39
C LEU A 757 31.42 -34.43 47.45
N TYR A 758 31.52 -33.77 46.30
CA TYR A 758 32.62 -33.83 45.35
C TYR A 758 33.05 -35.28 45.06
N ASP A 759 32.13 -36.08 44.53
CA ASP A 759 32.31 -37.51 44.25
C ASP A 759 32.72 -38.35 45.44
N GLY A 760 32.18 -38.00 46.64
CA GLY A 760 32.39 -38.74 47.86
C GLY A 760 33.65 -38.39 48.65
N LYS A 761 34.35 -37.34 48.27
CA LYS A 761 35.53 -36.86 49.05
C LYS A 761 35.12 -36.35 50.43
N GLY A 762 33.94 -35.77 50.52
CA GLY A 762 33.35 -35.33 51.79
C GLY A 762 31.90 -35.77 51.93
N ARG A 763 31.25 -35.35 53.01
CA ARG A 763 29.84 -35.60 53.26
C ARG A 763 29.20 -34.42 54.00
N TYR A 764 28.02 -34.04 53.53
CA TYR A 764 27.26 -32.91 54.09
C TYR A 764 25.96 -33.37 54.70
N PHE A 765 25.57 -32.75 55.80
CA PHE A 765 24.39 -33.09 56.61
C PHE A 765 23.58 -31.85 56.90
N GLN A 766 22.27 -32.01 56.96
CA GLN A 766 21.22 -31.06 57.31
C GLN A 766 20.79 -30.21 56.10
N HIS A 767 20.81 -28.89 56.13
CA HIS A 767 20.08 -28.02 55.27
C HIS A 767 20.93 -27.52 54.11
N ILE A 768 20.39 -27.60 52.91
CA ILE A 768 20.96 -27.04 51.63
C ILE A 768 19.99 -26.03 51.09
N ASP A 769 20.42 -24.85 50.71
CA ASP A 769 19.66 -23.76 50.10
C ASP A 769 20.31 -23.33 48.81
N MET A 770 19.47 -23.19 47.79
CA MET A 770 19.88 -22.57 46.51
C MET A 770 19.04 -21.32 46.26
N SER A 771 19.71 -20.21 46.04
CA SER A 771 19.13 -18.92 45.67
C SER A 771 20.11 -18.08 44.85
N ASN A 772 19.83 -16.83 44.58
CA ASN A 772 20.79 -15.93 44.00
C ASN A 772 21.95 -15.55 44.95
N GLN A 773 21.90 -16.02 46.20
CA GLN A 773 23.02 -15.96 47.11
C GLN A 773 24.00 -17.16 46.92
N GLY A 774 23.74 -18.01 45.94
CA GLY A 774 24.50 -19.21 45.61
C GLY A 774 23.99 -20.49 46.32
N LEU A 775 24.71 -21.57 46.07
CA LEU A 775 24.43 -22.85 46.73
C LEU A 775 25.05 -22.81 48.14
N ARG A 776 24.17 -22.72 49.12
CA ARG A 776 24.55 -22.53 50.51
C ARG A 776 24.03 -23.70 51.38
N GLY A 777 24.47 -23.72 52.63
CA GLY A 777 23.94 -24.70 53.61
C GLY A 777 24.19 -24.28 55.03
N GLN A 778 23.37 -24.85 55.89
CA GLN A 778 23.53 -24.79 57.34
C GLN A 778 23.58 -26.25 57.87
N GLY A 779 24.64 -26.62 58.54
CA GLY A 779 24.79 -27.97 59.00
C GLY A 779 26.21 -28.42 59.26
N LYS A 780 26.49 -29.70 58.98
CA LYS A 780 27.77 -30.31 59.28
C LYS A 780 28.45 -30.83 57.98
N LEU A 781 29.70 -30.44 57.81
CA LEU A 781 30.54 -30.97 56.73
C LEU A 781 31.63 -31.88 57.34
N ASN A 782 31.80 -33.07 56.78
CA ASN A 782 32.85 -34.01 57.13
C ASN A 782 33.81 -34.20 55.96
N TYR A 783 35.11 -34.06 56.21
CA TYR A 783 36.19 -34.35 55.30
C TYR A 783 37.33 -35.04 55.98
N LEU A 784 37.77 -36.21 55.50
CA LEU A 784 38.71 -37.09 56.19
C LEU A 784 38.30 -37.38 57.65
N THR A 785 39.12 -36.96 58.60
CA THR A 785 38.84 -37.08 60.07
C THR A 785 38.27 -35.77 60.64
N SER A 786 38.08 -34.73 59.81
CA SER A 786 37.55 -33.45 60.26
C SER A 786 36.02 -33.34 60.15
N SER A 787 35.47 -32.50 60.99
CA SER A 787 34.08 -32.14 61.00
C SER A 787 33.96 -30.65 61.30
N ALA A 788 33.21 -29.93 60.48
CA ALA A 788 32.90 -28.54 60.65
C ALA A 788 31.37 -28.38 60.78
N VAL A 789 30.95 -27.70 61.85
CA VAL A 789 29.52 -27.31 62.01
C VAL A 789 29.39 -25.82 61.73
N THR A 790 28.50 -25.49 60.87
CA THR A 790 28.38 -24.13 60.33
C THR A 790 26.92 -23.72 60.16
N ASP A 791 26.67 -22.39 60.29
CA ASP A 791 25.41 -21.76 59.86
C ASP A 791 25.48 -21.25 58.45
N ASP A 792 26.69 -21.14 57.84
CA ASP A 792 26.84 -20.64 56.46
C ASP A 792 28.02 -21.34 55.80
N VAL A 793 27.73 -22.18 54.85
CA VAL A 793 28.65 -22.73 53.87
C VAL A 793 28.26 -22.32 52.46
N LEU A 794 29.22 -21.88 51.66
CA LEU A 794 29.04 -21.56 50.26
C LEU A 794 29.83 -22.57 49.41
N PHE A 795 29.11 -23.29 48.57
CA PHE A 795 29.63 -24.32 47.68
C PHE A 795 29.90 -23.80 46.29
N PHE A 796 31.11 -24.00 45.78
CA PHE A 796 31.49 -23.78 44.39
C PHE A 796 31.94 -25.10 43.76
N PRO A 797 31.92 -25.23 42.42
CA PRO A 797 32.36 -26.45 41.76
C PRO A 797 33.81 -26.87 42.10
N ASP A 798 34.69 -25.90 42.32
CA ASP A 798 36.12 -26.08 42.58
C ASP A 798 36.49 -25.86 44.01
N SER A 799 35.63 -25.30 44.84
CA SER A 799 35.94 -24.96 46.22
C SER A 799 34.70 -24.81 47.11
N THR A 800 34.92 -24.94 48.40
CA THR A 800 33.91 -24.66 49.41
C THR A 800 34.43 -23.67 50.42
N SER A 801 33.62 -22.63 50.73
CA SER A 801 33.94 -21.65 51.77
C SER A 801 33.03 -21.86 52.97
N ILE A 802 33.57 -21.96 54.15
CA ILE A 802 32.84 -22.29 55.37
C ILE A 802 33.27 -21.32 56.47
N HIS A 803 32.30 -20.75 57.13
CA HIS A 803 32.50 -20.16 58.47
C HIS A 803 31.96 -21.12 59.51
N ALA A 804 32.87 -21.92 60.11
CA ALA A 804 32.46 -22.95 61.05
C ALA A 804 32.43 -22.45 62.49
N LYS A 805 31.31 -22.66 63.17
CA LYS A 805 31.18 -22.37 64.63
C LYS A 805 32.01 -23.32 65.47
N ASP A 806 31.95 -24.59 65.10
CA ASP A 806 32.70 -25.68 65.73
C ASP A 806 33.45 -26.45 64.66
N PHE A 807 34.74 -26.64 64.92
CA PHE A 807 35.63 -27.38 64.04
C PHE A 807 36.40 -28.38 64.83
N ASN A 808 36.45 -29.63 64.38
CA ASN A 808 37.19 -30.74 65.03
C ASN A 808 37.94 -31.59 64.00
N ILE A 809 39.11 -32.06 64.35
CA ILE A 809 39.79 -33.13 63.67
C ILE A 809 39.87 -34.28 64.71
N ALA A 810 39.35 -35.45 64.42
CA ALA A 810 39.44 -36.60 65.25
C ALA A 810 40.79 -37.26 65.12
N GLN A 811 41.44 -37.63 66.26
CA GLN A 811 42.74 -38.31 66.25
C GLN A 811 42.69 -39.61 65.44
N LYS A 812 43.70 -39.82 64.64
CA LYS A 812 43.91 -41.06 63.90
C LYS A 812 45.30 -41.47 63.97
N THR A 813 45.52 -42.70 64.42
CA THR A 813 46.83 -43.30 64.78
C THR A 813 47.30 -44.37 63.78
N THR A 814 46.57 -44.67 62.73
CA THR A 814 46.90 -45.69 61.74
C THR A 814 46.94 -45.13 60.32
N GLY A 815 47.92 -45.51 59.52
CA GLY A 815 48.12 -45.03 58.20
C GLY A 815 48.64 -43.58 58.22
N VAL A 816 47.97 -42.61 57.43
CA VAL A 816 48.28 -41.23 57.62
C VAL A 816 47.67 -40.73 58.91
N GLU A 817 48.51 -40.23 59.79
CA GLU A 817 48.19 -39.82 61.14
C GLU A 817 47.67 -38.39 61.23
N TYR A 818 46.68 -38.14 62.16
CA TYR A 818 46.13 -36.82 62.41
C TYR A 818 46.05 -36.63 63.95
N PRO A 819 46.39 -35.45 64.49
CA PRO A 819 46.19 -35.12 65.88
C PRO A 819 44.69 -34.84 66.19
N ASP A 820 44.33 -34.88 67.47
CA ASP A 820 43.09 -34.30 67.95
C ASP A 820 43.18 -32.74 67.89
N VAL A 821 42.29 -32.10 67.20
CA VAL A 821 42.20 -30.62 67.06
C VAL A 821 40.75 -30.18 67.32
N ALA A 822 40.63 -29.14 68.12
CA ALA A 822 39.31 -28.50 68.32
C ALA A 822 39.46 -26.98 68.29
N SER A 823 38.54 -26.31 67.66
CA SER A 823 38.47 -24.85 67.64
C SER A 823 37.03 -24.35 67.47
N LYS A 824 36.79 -23.13 67.96
CA LYS A 824 35.56 -22.41 67.77
C LYS A 824 35.82 -21.18 66.88
N GLY A 825 34.91 -20.92 65.91
CA GLY A 825 35.05 -19.81 64.96
C GLY A 825 36.25 -19.96 64.06
N VAL A 826 36.14 -20.73 62.96
CA VAL A 826 37.18 -20.89 61.94
C VAL A 826 36.67 -20.63 60.57
N ASN A 827 37.51 -20.02 59.74
CA ASN A 827 37.25 -19.84 58.29
C ASN A 827 37.97 -20.94 57.51
N ILE A 828 37.19 -21.73 56.76
CA ILE A 828 37.72 -22.87 56.02
C ILE A 828 37.54 -22.57 54.52
N LYS A 829 38.61 -22.78 53.75
CA LYS A 829 38.56 -22.84 52.30
C LYS A 829 39.01 -24.23 51.87
N TRP A 830 38.12 -25.02 51.35
CA TRP A 830 38.36 -26.38 50.87
C TRP A 830 38.43 -26.43 49.34
N TYR A 831 39.48 -26.96 48.76
CA TYR A 831 39.71 -27.24 47.35
C TYR A 831 39.61 -28.76 47.13
N PRO A 832 38.46 -29.31 46.89
CA PRO A 832 38.27 -30.76 46.87
C PRO A 832 38.99 -31.45 45.74
N HIS A 833 39.15 -30.81 44.57
CA HIS A 833 39.90 -31.39 43.42
C HIS A 833 41.43 -31.51 43.72
N GLU A 834 41.97 -30.60 44.49
CA GLU A 834 43.33 -30.59 44.94
C GLU A 834 43.54 -31.40 46.21
N ASN A 835 42.43 -31.89 46.82
CA ASN A 835 42.38 -32.52 48.15
C ASN A 835 43.01 -31.64 49.21
N ASP A 836 42.78 -30.34 49.19
CA ASP A 836 43.46 -29.35 50.02
C ASP A 836 42.40 -28.53 50.83
N MET A 837 42.47 -28.60 52.14
CA MET A 837 41.60 -27.83 53.06
C MET A 837 42.43 -26.87 53.91
N HIS A 838 42.24 -25.59 53.69
CA HIS A 838 42.84 -24.49 54.38
C HIS A 838 41.95 -24.01 55.52
N ILE A 839 42.43 -24.04 56.73
CA ILE A 839 41.68 -23.72 57.94
C ILE A 839 42.38 -22.56 58.63
N ARG A 840 41.73 -21.45 58.78
CA ARG A 840 42.27 -20.25 59.45
C ARG A 840 41.39 -19.98 60.70
N GLN A 841 42.05 -19.73 61.84
CA GLN A 841 41.34 -19.30 63.01
C GLN A 841 40.64 -17.94 62.73
N ALA A 842 39.48 -17.73 63.34
CA ALA A 842 38.76 -16.46 63.43
C ALA A 842 38.63 -15.99 64.87
N ASP A 843 38.07 -16.79 65.76
CA ASP A 843 37.74 -16.39 67.14
C ASP A 843 38.69 -16.99 68.21
N ALA A 844 39.01 -18.26 68.10
CA ALA A 844 39.87 -18.95 69.08
C ALA A 844 40.97 -19.75 68.46
N ALA A 845 42.12 -19.85 69.16
CA ALA A 845 43.27 -20.69 68.76
C ALA A 845 42.81 -22.18 68.71
N PHE A 846 43.49 -22.93 67.84
CA PHE A 846 43.27 -24.36 67.74
C PHE A 846 43.82 -25.08 68.98
N SER A 847 42.87 -25.70 69.72
CA SER A 847 43.24 -26.60 70.81
C SER A 847 43.76 -27.93 70.25
N MET A 848 44.92 -28.37 70.57
CA MET A 848 45.55 -29.53 69.97
C MET A 848 46.04 -30.52 71.05
N TYR A 849 46.08 -31.81 70.68
CA TYR A 849 46.55 -32.90 71.59
C TYR A 849 45.78 -32.92 72.88
N GLY A 850 44.44 -32.84 72.85
CA GLY A 850 43.59 -32.80 74.05
C GLY A 850 43.84 -31.62 74.98
N GLY A 851 44.14 -30.46 74.42
CA GLY A 851 44.38 -29.18 75.09
C GLY A 851 45.80 -29.03 75.70
N LYS A 852 46.74 -29.89 75.33
CA LYS A 852 48.10 -29.78 75.75
C LYS A 852 48.89 -28.65 75.11
N SER A 853 48.48 -28.30 73.89
CA SER A 853 48.97 -27.16 73.16
C SER A 853 47.82 -26.39 72.43
N SER A 854 48.11 -25.15 72.11
CA SER A 854 47.20 -24.30 71.31
C SER A 854 47.98 -23.60 70.15
N LEU A 855 47.43 -23.72 68.90
CA LEU A 855 48.00 -23.07 67.74
C LEU A 855 47.20 -21.79 67.41
N ASP A 856 47.88 -20.65 67.42
CA ASP A 856 47.44 -19.37 66.87
C ASP A 856 47.95 -19.26 65.45
N GLY A 857 47.13 -19.55 64.41
CA GLY A 857 47.64 -19.60 63.08
C GLY A 857 46.70 -20.26 62.05
N TYR A 858 47.31 -21.13 61.27
CA TYR A 858 46.66 -21.70 60.08
C TYR A 858 46.96 -23.19 60.00
N LEU A 859 46.00 -23.95 59.66
CA LEU A 859 46.06 -25.38 59.36
C LEU A 859 45.75 -25.71 57.90
N ASN A 860 46.46 -26.70 57.38
CA ASN A 860 46.25 -27.25 56.07
C ASN A 860 46.08 -28.77 56.17
N LEU A 861 44.81 -29.22 55.88
CA LEU A 861 44.45 -30.63 55.98
C LEU A 861 44.45 -31.28 54.61
N LYS A 862 45.21 -32.32 54.43
CA LYS A 862 45.35 -33.11 53.21
C LYS A 862 45.28 -34.63 53.55
N PRO A 863 44.93 -35.48 52.48
CA PRO A 863 45.05 -36.96 52.68
C PRO A 863 46.45 -37.42 53.05
N THR A 864 47.44 -36.61 52.82
CA THR A 864 48.91 -36.84 53.14
C THR A 864 49.31 -36.42 54.57
N GLY A 865 48.38 -35.80 55.35
CA GLY A 865 48.61 -35.37 56.70
C GLY A 865 48.15 -33.93 56.99
N LEU A 866 48.38 -33.44 58.18
CA LEU A 866 48.05 -32.12 58.64
C LEU A 866 49.31 -31.28 58.73
N LYS A 867 49.33 -30.15 58.00
CA LYS A 867 50.35 -29.14 58.10
C LYS A 867 49.80 -27.84 58.71
N GLY A 868 50.66 -27.01 59.19
CA GLY A 868 50.27 -25.71 59.73
C GLY A 868 51.41 -24.71 59.75
N LYS A 869 51.06 -23.50 60.15
CA LYS A 869 51.97 -22.38 60.41
C LYS A 869 51.39 -21.48 61.47
N GLY A 870 52.22 -20.88 62.24
CA GLY A 870 51.79 -19.94 63.27
C GLY A 870 52.56 -20.10 64.56
N LYS A 871 51.95 -19.66 65.63
CA LYS A 871 52.51 -19.67 66.98
C LYS A 871 51.78 -20.80 67.80
N LEU A 872 52.61 -21.80 68.18
CA LEU A 872 52.16 -22.94 68.97
C LEU A 872 52.59 -22.73 70.43
N ASP A 873 51.59 -22.60 71.32
CA ASP A 873 51.80 -22.46 72.75
C ASP A 873 51.64 -23.83 73.44
N MET A 874 52.65 -24.22 74.11
CA MET A 874 52.75 -25.50 74.88
C MET A 874 52.79 -25.32 76.41
N LYS A 875 52.15 -24.18 76.84
CA LYS A 875 52.14 -23.77 78.28
C LYS A 875 53.45 -23.27 78.83
N LYS A 876 54.53 -24.05 78.68
CA LYS A 876 55.89 -23.70 79.16
C LYS A 876 56.82 -23.26 78.04
N ALA A 877 56.42 -23.52 76.83
CA ALA A 877 57.21 -23.14 75.68
C ALA A 877 56.33 -22.59 74.53
N VAL A 878 56.86 -21.75 73.73
CA VAL A 878 56.26 -21.22 72.56
C VAL A 878 57.14 -21.51 71.35
N LEU A 879 56.52 -22.01 70.27
CA LEU A 879 57.22 -22.31 69.04
C LEU A 879 56.49 -21.58 67.93
N THR A 880 57.21 -20.82 67.11
CA THR A 880 56.69 -20.14 65.97
C THR A 880 57.36 -20.62 64.72
N SER A 881 56.60 -21.23 63.75
CA SER A 881 57.13 -21.73 62.51
C SER A 881 56.19 -21.50 61.36
N GLN A 882 56.76 -21.34 60.15
CA GLN A 882 56.00 -21.35 58.91
C GLN A 882 55.74 -22.77 58.39
N HIS A 883 56.44 -23.77 58.93
CA HIS A 883 56.43 -25.16 58.50
C HIS A 883 56.25 -26.12 59.72
N LEU A 884 54.99 -26.38 60.05
CA LEU A 884 54.62 -27.37 61.06
C LEU A 884 53.99 -28.58 60.38
N GLN A 885 54.39 -29.77 60.73
CA GLN A 885 53.77 -31.02 60.35
C GLN A 885 53.29 -31.78 61.58
N PHE A 886 52.05 -32.14 61.62
CA PHE A 886 51.43 -32.71 62.79
C PHE A 886 51.09 -34.20 62.61
N GLU A 887 51.46 -35.04 63.54
CA GLU A 887 51.15 -36.45 63.67
C GLU A 887 50.14 -36.64 64.80
N SER A 888 49.68 -37.90 65.04
CA SER A 888 48.64 -38.16 66.03
C SER A 888 49.09 -37.82 67.48
N GLN A 889 50.37 -37.96 67.79
CA GLN A 889 50.93 -37.71 69.10
C GLN A 889 52.25 -36.93 69.04
N ALA A 890 52.64 -36.43 67.93
CA ALA A 890 53.87 -35.67 67.74
C ALA A 890 53.73 -34.62 66.67
N PHE A 891 54.62 -33.65 66.56
CA PHE A 891 54.75 -32.71 65.46
C PHE A 891 56.20 -32.39 65.16
N ASP A 892 56.47 -32.10 63.90
CA ASP A 892 57.72 -31.55 63.42
C ASP A 892 57.57 -30.06 63.08
N ALA A 893 58.59 -29.29 63.42
CA ALA A 893 58.72 -27.90 63.07
C ALA A 893 60.05 -27.65 62.38
N ASP A 894 60.01 -27.15 61.13
CA ASP A 894 61.19 -26.74 60.38
C ASP A 894 61.29 -25.21 60.50
N THR A 895 62.53 -24.76 60.67
CA THR A 895 62.96 -23.35 60.75
C THR A 895 62.04 -22.57 61.72
N ALA A 896 62.02 -23.02 62.95
CA ALA A 896 61.17 -22.50 63.99
C ALA A 896 61.92 -21.56 64.98
N ASN A 897 61.24 -20.55 65.44
CA ASN A 897 61.63 -19.72 66.59
C ASN A 897 61.04 -20.34 67.82
N PHE A 898 61.94 -20.68 68.83
CA PHE A 898 61.55 -21.31 70.08
C PHE A 898 61.73 -20.40 71.25
N GLU A 899 60.74 -20.29 72.12
CA GLU A 899 60.85 -19.54 73.39
C GLU A 899 60.51 -20.49 74.57
N LEU A 900 61.34 -20.63 75.48
CA LEU A 900 61.08 -21.29 76.74
C LEU A 900 60.73 -20.24 77.78
N ARG A 901 59.56 -20.40 78.47
CA ARG A 901 59.01 -19.42 79.45
C ARG A 901 59.47 -19.77 80.89
N THR A 902 59.60 -18.76 81.73
CA THR A 902 59.89 -18.93 83.18
C THR A 902 58.74 -19.68 83.89
N LEU A 903 58.88 -20.09 85.07
CA LEU A 903 57.83 -20.75 85.90
C LEU A 903 56.59 -19.91 86.15
N THR A 904 56.81 -18.59 86.21
CA THR A 904 55.74 -17.57 86.31
C THR A 904 55.02 -17.28 84.95
N ARG A 905 55.58 -17.68 83.87
CA ARG A 905 55.13 -17.42 82.49
C ARG A 905 55.17 -15.95 82.04
N GLU A 906 55.80 -15.06 82.73
CA GLU A 906 55.86 -13.64 82.39
C GLU A 906 57.11 -13.27 81.61
N ASP A 907 58.21 -14.01 81.75
CA ASP A 907 59.52 -13.75 81.13
C ASP A 907 60.00 -14.93 80.21
N VAL A 908 60.69 -14.61 79.12
CA VAL A 908 61.38 -15.59 78.30
C VAL A 908 62.73 -16.01 78.97
N ALA A 909 62.84 -17.28 79.35
CA ALA A 909 64.06 -17.87 79.93
C ALA A 909 65.09 -18.25 78.85
N PHE A 910 64.66 -18.65 77.68
CA PHE A 910 65.50 -19.00 76.57
C PHE A 910 64.84 -18.74 75.23
N ARG A 911 65.60 -18.26 74.19
CA ARG A 911 65.14 -18.04 72.86
C ARG A 911 66.16 -18.61 71.88
N SER A 912 65.68 -19.30 70.86
CA SER A 912 66.47 -19.71 69.71
C SER A 912 65.72 -19.38 68.46
N ASP A 913 66.41 -18.83 67.47
CA ASP A 913 65.89 -18.52 66.14
C ASP A 913 66.40 -19.61 65.19
N THR A 914 65.56 -20.11 64.31
CA THR A 914 65.86 -21.12 63.26
C THR A 914 66.30 -22.48 63.76
N LEU A 915 65.55 -23.21 64.49
CA LEU A 915 65.69 -24.61 64.88
C LEU A 915 64.69 -25.55 64.21
N ASP A 916 65.17 -26.78 63.96
CA ASP A 916 64.29 -27.88 63.62
C ASP A 916 63.91 -28.65 64.93
N ALA A 917 62.59 -28.80 65.10
CA ALA A 917 62.07 -29.43 66.34
C ALA A 917 61.13 -30.58 66.09
N HIS A 918 61.35 -31.68 66.77
CA HIS A 918 60.42 -32.79 66.91
C HIS A 918 59.86 -32.80 68.34
N VAL A 919 58.53 -32.72 68.49
CA VAL A 919 57.89 -32.74 69.77
C VAL A 919 56.85 -33.84 69.83
N SER A 920 57.04 -34.75 70.87
CA SER A 920 56.10 -35.88 71.18
C SER A 920 55.26 -35.56 72.43
N TYR A 921 53.97 -35.93 72.45
CA TYR A 921 53.05 -35.67 73.53
C TYR A 921 52.72 -36.91 74.34
#